data_c74499ddbd2afdcff039932636490cdf
#
_entry.id   c74499ddbd2afdcff039932636490cdf
#
_cell.length_a   1.000
_cell.length_b   1.000
_cell.length_c   1.000
_cell.angle_alpha   90.00
_cell.angle_beta   90.00
_cell.angle_gamma   90.00
#
_symmetry.space_group_name_H-M   'P 1'
#
loop_
_entity.id
_entity.type
_entity.pdbx_description
1 polymer ?
#
loop_
_entity_poly.entity_id
_entity_poly.type
_entity_poly.pdbx_seq_one_letter_code
_entity_poly.pdbx_strand_id
1 'polypeptide(L)'
;MDDNVSEKWYYSDACKGNEKWAFAISCKEDWASKIKSDVQKIVGTGRGFNKIFFCTNQFVPSKKKAEQYDKNKADYSVDVYIFDLNWYKQAVFERDCYDIAIKTFNLDDQFKEVKVEGAGDKRKREKLAEIDSRIGVTKLNGRLDTAYIDDLLAAAILSRELELPKIEIKGRFSLSLEQARKYGTSQQVFNVIYQIGWTSFFWFEEPVEMYQQYLQLKDMLQKEINPIRIEKCYNLYNLVNTAIVFNLFQKEQSIQNEEKYWNDLFQKLSEDDEHKSSYLYLKISLLETQIINSQIKGENIAEPLVLLRDALKEVPCHIDISFEMHAEIIRQIGTLVSDNPVFEEIVDMVADESAKRHSEISSAEVHFTRGVQNLEKEDNLNAIRHFGKCIVGFQKEETKGRLVQAAGMLAFAYKELDLMYSAKNLFVKALSLMFHKIETDGLIDHLIVTVLFELCRHELRVGNINAFINWLFLLDRIVAIHPSFIDDSYYQQRQEIDSILAVISLASPCSEQEWSMMPDICKHFELIVSKDTILYRLRYEEKTSQEFKDIILADPKCKEHIAGLVDSSISLFKPFFTNKKISNLKTLVNGCTFVVTFYGDEKCQAYAEMLLSFIESFLATMNAKDIAIAFPKIEIVLKVKNSGKTTVKKGSKTTEYKININQVTATEQDYWNLCTQFLAFFLTLNSQTINAEEMFDKKNVEDGLRDRLVILSNYQREFKLVFNSDYKIGIEQWWLPKFEKYPNKNAQNSEKSEERRGKQANQIITDLIDYPLWDKALWSGCGYMMPYDGSEPPIILLMFKHYKHAKGILEKWESDYRAKILNLKLTFIKGVDKEHPMWYKVIIAPDLKKIPLDSGRYVVATSRFHLMQAKDSRNLDMFERLYSKYHFAGISAVEIDNAKMSSDPEKRYPHVIPVTNIEFREAWTIGENDPDSMAILPTDRPVIPNGHENDAPVLKLIEEKKKKYGKI
;
A
#
# COMPACT_ATOMS: atom_id res chain seq x y z
N MET A 1 -13.71 52.92 26.29
CA MET A 1 -13.85 51.54 25.81
C MET A 1 -14.05 50.69 27.03
N ASP A 2 -15.11 49.88 27.01
CA ASP A 2 -15.31 48.90 28.08
C ASP A 2 -14.15 47.93 28.08
N ASP A 3 -13.60 47.67 29.29
CA ASP A 3 -12.48 46.70 29.46
C ASP A 3 -12.81 45.32 28.89
N ASN A 4 -14.10 45.00 28.77
CA ASN A 4 -14.63 43.76 28.17
C ASN A 4 -14.32 43.56 26.68
N VAL A 5 -14.05 44.59 25.89
CA VAL A 5 -13.82 44.50 24.45
C VAL A 5 -12.34 44.19 24.17
N SER A 6 -11.43 44.75 24.96
CA SER A 6 -9.98 44.51 24.82
C SER A 6 -9.63 43.05 25.20
N GLU A 7 -10.29 42.45 26.17
CA GLU A 7 -10.09 41.08 26.59
C GLU A 7 -10.64 40.06 25.58
N LYS A 8 -11.70 40.39 24.85
CA LYS A 8 -12.27 39.48 23.82
C LYS A 8 -11.39 39.25 22.59
N TRP A 9 -10.52 40.21 22.30
CA TRP A 9 -9.67 40.19 21.10
C TRP A 9 -8.25 39.74 21.34
N TYR A 10 -7.86 39.41 22.60
CA TYR A 10 -6.57 38.85 22.96
C TYR A 10 -5.37 39.61 22.34
N TYR A 11 -5.50 40.90 22.17
CA TYR A 11 -4.45 41.74 21.59
C TYR A 11 -3.36 41.99 22.62
N SER A 12 -2.14 41.47 22.37
CA SER A 12 -1.05 41.46 23.35
C SER A 12 -0.67 42.86 23.86
N ASP A 13 -0.83 43.87 23.04
CA ASP A 13 -0.51 45.27 23.45
C ASP A 13 -1.61 45.91 24.33
N ALA A 14 -2.85 45.43 24.22
CA ALA A 14 -3.91 45.89 25.12
C ALA A 14 -3.75 45.27 26.53
N CYS A 15 -3.11 44.13 26.64
CA CYS A 15 -2.84 43.45 27.92
C CYS A 15 -1.60 44.00 28.66
N LYS A 16 -0.76 44.81 28.03
CA LYS A 16 0.53 45.26 28.55
C LYS A 16 0.48 46.47 29.50
N GLY A 17 -0.67 46.86 29.99
CA GLY A 17 -0.73 47.86 30.97
C GLY A 17 -1.89 48.85 30.85
N ASN A 18 -1.93 49.84 31.72
CA ASN A 18 -2.99 50.86 31.86
C ASN A 18 -3.12 51.84 30.69
N GLU A 19 -2.86 51.40 29.44
CA GLU A 19 -3.01 52.28 28.27
C GLU A 19 -4.49 52.46 27.91
N LYS A 20 -4.91 53.71 27.75
CA LYS A 20 -6.22 54.08 27.29
C LYS A 20 -6.22 54.45 25.81
N TRP A 21 -7.03 53.80 25.01
CA TRP A 21 -7.13 54.00 23.58
C TRP A 21 -8.42 54.72 23.20
N ALA A 22 -8.37 55.57 22.18
CA ALA A 22 -9.51 56.15 21.58
C ALA A 22 -9.53 55.89 20.07
N PHE A 23 -10.73 55.81 19.49
CA PHE A 23 -10.91 55.63 18.07
C PHE A 23 -11.70 56.81 17.51
N ALA A 24 -11.24 57.36 16.38
CA ALA A 24 -11.93 58.39 15.61
C ALA A 24 -12.15 57.85 14.20
N ILE A 25 -13.38 57.83 13.71
CA ILE A 25 -13.76 57.33 12.39
C ILE A 25 -14.31 58.48 11.53
N SER A 26 -13.79 58.65 10.30
CA SER A 26 -14.25 59.71 9.42
C SER A 26 -14.15 59.37 7.95
N CYS A 27 -15.16 59.68 7.17
CA CYS A 27 -15.16 59.59 5.71
C CYS A 27 -14.91 60.91 5.00
N LYS A 28 -14.51 61.96 5.76
CA LYS A 28 -14.30 63.31 5.16
C LYS A 28 -13.06 63.29 4.26
N GLU A 29 -13.14 63.93 3.09
CA GLU A 29 -12.05 64.10 2.13
C GLU A 29 -10.89 64.88 2.75
N ASP A 30 -11.19 65.98 3.46
CA ASP A 30 -10.21 66.75 4.23
C ASP A 30 -9.91 66.05 5.55
N TRP A 31 -9.18 64.92 5.43
CA TRP A 31 -8.76 64.12 6.55
C TRP A 31 -7.81 64.86 7.51
N ALA A 32 -6.97 65.79 6.97
CA ALA A 32 -5.97 66.48 7.76
C ALA A 32 -6.59 67.44 8.79
N SER A 33 -7.54 68.22 8.38
CA SER A 33 -8.30 69.08 9.28
C SER A 33 -9.16 68.25 10.26
N LYS A 34 -9.64 67.14 9.79
CA LYS A 34 -10.49 66.21 10.60
C LYS A 34 -9.67 65.54 11.71
N ILE A 35 -8.50 65.06 11.43
CA ILE A 35 -7.59 64.47 12.46
C ILE A 35 -7.34 65.51 13.54
N LYS A 36 -6.93 66.71 13.14
CA LYS A 36 -6.64 67.80 14.09
C LYS A 36 -7.84 68.11 15.02
N SER A 37 -9.01 68.23 14.44
CA SER A 37 -10.27 68.51 15.19
C SER A 37 -10.62 67.36 16.15
N ASP A 38 -10.51 66.09 15.69
CA ASP A 38 -10.90 64.94 16.48
C ASP A 38 -9.89 64.63 17.61
N VAL A 39 -8.58 64.75 17.35
CA VAL A 39 -7.56 64.62 18.37
C VAL A 39 -7.75 65.68 19.46
N GLN A 40 -7.99 66.96 19.09
CA GLN A 40 -8.28 68.03 20.05
C GLN A 40 -9.49 67.74 20.94
N LYS A 41 -10.56 67.23 20.34
CA LYS A 41 -11.78 66.86 21.10
C LYS A 41 -11.51 65.69 22.07
N ILE A 42 -10.82 64.63 21.59
CA ILE A 42 -10.50 63.47 22.43
C ILE A 42 -9.58 63.83 23.59
N VAL A 43 -8.53 64.58 23.33
CA VAL A 43 -7.62 65.10 24.37
C VAL A 43 -8.34 66.00 25.33
N GLY A 44 -9.21 66.90 24.80
CA GLY A 44 -10.02 67.85 25.57
C GLY A 44 -11.04 67.18 26.51
N THR A 45 -11.31 65.89 26.39
CA THR A 45 -12.13 65.16 27.37
C THR A 45 -11.48 64.94 28.72
N GLY A 46 -10.15 65.10 28.81
CA GLY A 46 -9.36 64.86 30.06
C GLY A 46 -9.31 63.42 30.53
N ARG A 47 -9.72 62.47 29.72
CA ARG A 47 -9.76 61.03 30.13
C ARG A 47 -8.41 60.31 30.12
N GLY A 48 -7.33 60.98 29.68
CA GLY A 48 -5.96 60.46 29.72
C GLY A 48 -5.72 59.31 28.69
N PHE A 49 -6.14 59.47 27.43
CA PHE A 49 -5.84 58.54 26.36
C PHE A 49 -4.38 58.60 25.97
N ASN A 50 -3.73 57.41 25.82
CA ASN A 50 -2.34 57.30 25.40
C ASN A 50 -2.17 57.16 23.89
N LYS A 51 -3.13 56.48 23.24
CA LYS A 51 -3.15 56.19 21.81
C LYS A 51 -4.51 56.60 21.21
N ILE A 52 -4.45 57.17 19.98
CA ILE A 52 -5.64 57.50 19.19
C ILE A 52 -5.48 56.85 17.82
N PHE A 53 -6.46 56.03 17.44
CA PHE A 53 -6.52 55.39 16.13
C PHE A 53 -7.53 56.16 15.26
N PHE A 54 -7.00 56.82 14.23
CA PHE A 54 -7.85 57.51 13.27
C PHE A 54 -8.10 56.63 12.04
N CYS A 55 -9.34 56.26 11.84
CA CYS A 55 -9.78 55.39 10.74
C CYS A 55 -10.43 56.25 9.64
N THR A 56 -9.95 56.09 8.38
CA THR A 56 -10.48 56.83 7.26
C THR A 56 -10.52 56.02 5.98
N ASN A 57 -11.52 56.23 5.13
CA ASN A 57 -11.59 55.69 3.77
C ASN A 57 -10.76 56.47 2.75
N GLN A 58 -10.04 57.53 3.18
CA GLN A 58 -9.21 58.32 2.33
C GLN A 58 -7.79 57.76 2.28
N PHE A 59 -7.06 58.05 1.21
CA PHE A 59 -5.62 57.72 1.10
C PHE A 59 -4.79 58.80 1.84
N VAL A 60 -3.91 58.40 2.71
CA VAL A 60 -2.96 59.30 3.43
C VAL A 60 -1.54 58.90 3.12
N PRO A 61 -0.73 59.77 2.45
CA PRO A 61 0.64 59.47 2.14
C PRO A 61 1.46 59.17 3.41
N SER A 62 2.37 58.15 3.34
CA SER A 62 3.19 57.69 4.49
C SER A 62 3.95 58.83 5.17
N LYS A 63 4.50 59.79 4.40
CA LYS A 63 5.13 60.99 4.93
C LYS A 63 4.18 61.79 5.80
N LYS A 64 2.94 61.95 5.36
CA LYS A 64 1.94 62.73 6.10
C LYS A 64 1.43 61.98 7.35
N LYS A 65 1.44 60.67 7.35
CA LYS A 65 1.15 59.86 8.56
C LYS A 65 2.23 60.11 9.62
N ALA A 66 3.51 60.06 9.22
CA ALA A 66 4.64 60.37 10.12
C ALA A 66 4.56 61.79 10.66
N GLU A 67 4.34 62.81 9.79
CA GLU A 67 4.17 64.20 10.22
C GLU A 67 3.04 64.38 11.25
N GLN A 68 1.93 63.71 11.07
CA GLN A 68 0.79 63.76 12.00
C GLN A 68 1.12 63.04 13.32
N TYR A 69 1.83 61.90 13.28
CA TYR A 69 2.29 61.20 14.47
C TYR A 69 3.22 62.11 15.32
N ASP A 70 4.29 62.61 14.69
CA ASP A 70 5.28 63.44 15.38
C ASP A 70 4.66 64.70 15.97
N LYS A 71 3.80 65.37 15.21
CA LYS A 71 3.10 66.61 15.65
C LYS A 71 2.20 66.33 16.84
N ASN A 72 1.35 65.32 16.80
CA ASN A 72 0.41 65.05 17.89
C ASN A 72 1.16 64.53 19.14
N LYS A 73 2.28 63.83 18.95
CA LYS A 73 3.14 63.39 20.04
C LYS A 73 3.77 64.62 20.74
N ALA A 74 4.22 65.64 19.96
CA ALA A 74 4.80 66.88 20.49
C ALA A 74 3.73 67.78 21.17
N ASP A 75 2.57 67.92 20.51
CA ASP A 75 1.51 68.89 20.96
C ASP A 75 0.72 68.34 22.16
N TYR A 76 0.49 67.01 22.26
CA TYR A 76 -0.47 66.42 23.20
C TYR A 76 0.08 65.21 23.97
N SER A 77 1.29 64.77 23.69
CA SER A 77 1.89 63.55 24.29
C SER A 77 1.11 62.26 24.01
N VAL A 78 0.34 62.21 22.88
CA VAL A 78 -0.52 61.11 22.45
C VAL A 78 -0.02 60.53 21.13
N ASP A 79 0.03 59.22 21.02
CA ASP A 79 0.39 58.48 19.81
C ASP A 79 -0.84 58.40 18.88
N VAL A 80 -0.74 58.98 17.66
CA VAL A 80 -1.84 58.99 16.70
C VAL A 80 -1.50 58.10 15.52
N TYR A 81 -2.22 57.00 15.37
CA TYR A 81 -2.06 56.04 14.28
C TYR A 81 -3.19 56.24 13.25
N ILE A 82 -2.81 56.32 11.97
CA ILE A 82 -3.78 56.53 10.89
C ILE A 82 -3.97 55.25 10.10
N PHE A 83 -5.18 54.70 10.19
CA PHE A 83 -5.68 53.57 9.38
C PHE A 83 -6.45 54.13 8.19
N ASP A 84 -5.77 54.23 7.06
CA ASP A 84 -6.28 54.78 5.82
C ASP A 84 -6.74 53.70 4.84
N LEU A 85 -7.26 54.08 3.68
CA LEU A 85 -7.75 53.18 2.64
C LEU A 85 -6.71 52.08 2.28
N ASN A 86 -5.42 52.46 2.22
CA ASN A 86 -4.36 51.50 1.88
C ASN A 86 -4.13 50.47 2.99
N TRP A 87 -4.19 50.92 4.25
CA TRP A 87 -4.11 50.02 5.40
C TRP A 87 -5.26 49.00 5.38
N TYR A 88 -6.50 49.44 5.07
CA TYR A 88 -7.65 48.52 4.96
C TYR A 88 -7.51 47.56 3.80
N LYS A 89 -7.03 47.99 2.63
CA LYS A 89 -6.75 47.12 1.50
C LYS A 89 -5.73 46.04 1.88
N GLN A 90 -4.63 46.44 2.51
CA GLN A 90 -3.60 45.49 2.98
C GLN A 90 -4.15 44.51 4.04
N ALA A 91 -4.97 45.02 4.97
CA ALA A 91 -5.58 44.14 5.98
C ALA A 91 -6.50 43.12 5.36
N VAL A 92 -7.28 43.48 4.35
CA VAL A 92 -8.21 42.54 3.67
C VAL A 92 -7.44 41.57 2.79
N PHE A 93 -6.52 42.02 1.93
CA PHE A 93 -5.92 41.19 0.87
C PHE A 93 -4.59 40.55 1.23
N GLU A 94 -3.82 41.14 2.17
CA GLU A 94 -2.49 40.60 2.55
C GLU A 94 -2.49 39.97 3.95
N ARG A 95 -3.50 40.29 4.80
CA ARG A 95 -3.62 39.78 6.19
C ARG A 95 -4.85 38.92 6.42
N ASP A 96 -5.43 38.43 5.35
CA ASP A 96 -6.54 37.44 5.38
C ASP A 96 -7.80 37.87 6.17
N CYS A 97 -8.10 39.16 6.18
CA CYS A 97 -9.29 39.68 6.87
C CYS A 97 -10.53 39.74 5.96
N TYR A 98 -10.65 38.84 4.99
CA TYR A 98 -11.79 38.77 4.06
C TYR A 98 -13.11 38.59 4.77
N ASP A 99 -13.21 37.65 5.70
CA ASP A 99 -14.44 37.33 6.43
C ASP A 99 -14.97 38.56 7.20
N ILE A 100 -14.06 39.37 7.78
CA ILE A 100 -14.40 40.59 8.49
C ILE A 100 -14.98 41.62 7.51
N ALA A 101 -14.35 41.77 6.33
CA ALA A 101 -14.79 42.71 5.31
C ALA A 101 -16.17 42.31 4.75
N ILE A 102 -16.34 41.01 4.40
CA ILE A 102 -17.61 40.47 3.88
C ILE A 102 -18.74 40.71 4.88
N LYS A 103 -18.56 40.34 6.14
CA LYS A 103 -19.55 40.50 7.19
C LYS A 103 -19.83 41.97 7.51
N THR A 104 -18.79 42.82 7.56
CA THR A 104 -18.93 44.23 7.94
C THR A 104 -19.55 45.07 6.83
N PHE A 105 -19.24 44.78 5.57
CA PHE A 105 -19.72 45.49 4.41
C PHE A 105 -20.92 44.84 3.76
N ASN A 106 -21.41 43.71 4.31
CA ASN A 106 -22.54 42.98 3.79
C ASN A 106 -22.37 42.63 2.30
N LEU A 107 -21.16 42.12 1.97
CA LEU A 107 -20.85 41.72 0.60
C LEU A 107 -21.51 40.40 0.25
N ASP A 108 -21.68 40.16 -1.05
CA ASP A 108 -22.25 38.91 -1.56
C ASP A 108 -21.49 37.69 -1.08
N ASP A 109 -22.22 36.63 -0.77
CA ASP A 109 -21.70 35.34 -0.29
C ASP A 109 -20.73 34.67 -1.29
N GLN A 110 -20.78 35.03 -2.58
CA GLN A 110 -19.80 34.56 -3.59
C GLN A 110 -18.35 34.95 -3.30
N PHE A 111 -18.12 35.97 -2.45
CA PHE A 111 -16.81 36.40 -2.01
C PHE A 111 -16.34 35.70 -0.72
N LYS A 112 -17.18 34.83 -0.13
CA LYS A 112 -16.76 34.01 0.99
C LYS A 112 -15.84 32.91 0.47
N GLU A 113 -14.64 32.80 1.01
CA GLU A 113 -13.93 31.54 0.93
C GLU A 113 -14.85 30.44 1.48
N VAL A 114 -15.12 29.43 0.65
CA VAL A 114 -15.80 28.22 1.11
C VAL A 114 -14.80 27.49 2.01
N LYS A 115 -14.79 27.79 3.31
CA LYS A 115 -14.07 26.98 4.27
C LYS A 115 -14.71 25.60 4.23
N VAL A 116 -13.93 24.63 3.73
CA VAL A 116 -14.34 23.24 3.78
C VAL A 116 -14.40 22.87 5.26
N GLU A 117 -15.62 22.76 5.79
CA GLU A 117 -15.79 22.29 7.17
C GLU A 117 -15.45 20.81 7.25
N GLY A 118 -14.44 20.50 8.04
CA GLY A 118 -14.11 19.12 8.37
C GLY A 118 -15.22 18.46 9.19
N ALA A 119 -15.41 17.15 9.05
CA ALA A 119 -16.44 16.39 9.76
C ALA A 119 -16.41 16.58 11.30
N GLY A 120 -15.26 16.96 11.88
CA GLY A 120 -15.07 17.23 13.30
C GLY A 120 -15.26 18.68 13.75
N ASP A 121 -15.32 19.64 12.82
CA ASP A 121 -15.22 21.07 13.16
C ASP A 121 -16.43 21.58 13.95
N LYS A 122 -17.61 21.07 13.63
CA LYS A 122 -18.82 21.41 14.40
C LYS A 122 -18.66 21.05 15.87
N ARG A 123 -18.20 19.83 16.16
CA ARG A 123 -17.97 19.36 17.54
C ARG A 123 -16.87 20.15 18.24
N LYS A 124 -15.80 20.50 17.53
CA LYS A 124 -14.70 21.34 18.08
C LYS A 124 -15.19 22.74 18.42
N ARG A 125 -16.05 23.36 17.59
CA ARG A 125 -16.66 24.68 17.86
C ARG A 125 -17.58 24.64 19.08
N GLU A 126 -18.43 23.60 19.17
CA GLU A 126 -19.31 23.40 20.34
C GLU A 126 -18.48 23.27 21.62
N LYS A 127 -17.40 22.47 21.59
CA LYS A 127 -16.49 22.30 22.70
C LYS A 127 -15.74 23.60 23.06
N LEU A 128 -15.28 24.37 22.08
CA LEU A 128 -14.64 25.67 22.30
C LEU A 128 -15.61 26.64 22.99
N ALA A 129 -16.84 26.73 22.53
CA ALA A 129 -17.88 27.60 23.13
C ALA A 129 -18.19 27.19 24.58
N GLU A 130 -18.23 25.89 24.87
CA GLU A 130 -18.41 25.38 26.23
C GLU A 130 -17.23 25.80 27.14
N ILE A 131 -15.98 25.62 26.65
CA ILE A 131 -14.78 26.00 27.40
C ILE A 131 -14.72 27.52 27.61
N ASP A 132 -15.01 28.33 26.60
CA ASP A 132 -15.06 29.79 26.71
C ASP A 132 -16.11 30.23 27.74
N SER A 133 -17.26 29.55 27.79
CA SER A 133 -18.27 29.81 28.84
C SER A 133 -17.74 29.48 30.25
N ARG A 134 -17.05 28.34 30.42
CA ARG A 134 -16.44 28.00 31.70
C ARG A 134 -15.40 29.00 32.14
N ILE A 135 -14.52 29.40 31.22
CA ILE A 135 -13.51 30.45 31.45
C ILE A 135 -14.17 31.74 31.96
N GLY A 136 -15.27 32.18 31.31
CA GLY A 136 -16.01 33.36 31.71
C GLY A 136 -16.59 33.26 33.12
N VAL A 137 -17.22 32.13 33.47
CA VAL A 137 -17.81 31.89 34.81
C VAL A 137 -16.71 31.81 35.88
N THR A 138 -15.61 31.11 35.60
CA THR A 138 -14.50 30.96 36.56
C THR A 138 -13.85 32.32 36.87
N LYS A 139 -13.68 33.16 35.87
CA LYS A 139 -13.16 34.51 36.00
C LYS A 139 -14.05 35.38 36.87
N LEU A 140 -15.36 35.34 36.66
CA LEU A 140 -16.36 36.07 37.46
C LEU A 140 -16.37 35.64 38.92
N ASN A 141 -16.12 34.37 39.18
CA ASN A 141 -16.10 33.81 40.54
C ASN A 141 -14.75 33.98 41.26
N GLY A 142 -13.72 34.51 40.56
CA GLY A 142 -12.39 34.77 41.14
C GLY A 142 -11.60 33.51 41.51
N ARG A 143 -12.00 32.32 41.08
CA ARG A 143 -11.31 31.05 41.32
C ARG A 143 -10.34 30.76 40.14
N LEU A 144 -9.18 31.37 40.19
CA LEU A 144 -8.11 31.16 39.17
C LEU A 144 -7.23 30.00 39.65
N ASP A 145 -7.65 28.80 39.41
CA ASP A 145 -6.97 27.55 39.79
C ASP A 145 -6.31 26.85 38.60
N THR A 146 -5.71 25.68 38.82
CA THR A 146 -5.05 24.90 37.76
C THR A 146 -6.01 24.49 36.64
N ALA A 147 -7.27 24.20 36.93
CA ALA A 147 -8.28 23.85 35.95
C ALA A 147 -8.59 25.02 34.98
N TYR A 148 -8.60 26.24 35.49
CA TYR A 148 -8.75 27.43 34.67
C TYR A 148 -7.61 27.60 33.66
N ILE A 149 -6.36 27.29 34.07
CA ILE A 149 -5.19 27.36 33.18
C ILE A 149 -5.30 26.28 32.09
N ASP A 150 -5.74 25.10 32.45
CA ASP A 150 -5.92 23.99 31.47
C ASP A 150 -7.04 24.33 30.48
N ASP A 151 -8.14 24.94 30.90
CA ASP A 151 -9.20 25.42 30.02
C ASP A 151 -8.70 26.52 29.05
N LEU A 152 -7.88 27.46 29.54
CA LEU A 152 -7.27 28.47 28.66
C LEU A 152 -6.37 27.84 27.58
N LEU A 153 -5.55 26.86 27.96
CA LEU A 153 -4.70 26.15 27.02
C LEU A 153 -5.52 25.32 26.03
N ALA A 154 -6.54 24.63 26.50
CA ALA A 154 -7.43 23.84 25.65
C ALA A 154 -8.17 24.73 24.62
N ALA A 155 -8.65 25.90 25.05
CA ALA A 155 -9.29 26.85 24.15
C ALA A 155 -8.32 27.36 23.07
N ALA A 156 -7.05 27.63 23.43
CA ALA A 156 -6.03 28.05 22.46
C ALA A 156 -5.73 26.94 21.44
N ILE A 157 -5.60 25.69 21.88
CA ILE A 157 -5.37 24.54 21.03
C ILE A 157 -6.55 24.32 20.08
N LEU A 158 -7.79 24.32 20.57
CA LEU A 158 -9.00 24.17 19.75
C LEU A 158 -9.13 25.31 18.72
N SER A 159 -8.77 26.53 19.11
CA SER A 159 -8.76 27.67 18.18
C SER A 159 -7.78 27.47 17.01
N ARG A 160 -6.61 26.92 17.31
CA ARG A 160 -5.62 26.52 16.30
C ARG A 160 -6.15 25.40 15.39
N GLU A 161 -6.75 24.37 15.95
CA GLU A 161 -7.31 23.25 15.20
C GLU A 161 -8.52 23.61 14.33
N LEU A 162 -9.21 24.70 14.68
CA LEU A 162 -10.29 25.29 13.90
C LEU A 162 -9.81 26.32 12.89
N GLU A 163 -8.48 26.53 12.81
CA GLU A 163 -7.86 27.51 11.92
C GLU A 163 -8.45 28.92 12.08
N LEU A 164 -8.75 29.33 13.32
CA LEU A 164 -9.21 30.67 13.59
C LEU A 164 -8.12 31.68 13.21
N PRO A 165 -8.47 32.98 13.07
CA PRO A 165 -7.49 33.99 12.68
C PRO A 165 -6.24 33.97 13.57
N LYS A 166 -5.05 34.04 12.96
CA LYS A 166 -3.72 33.96 13.63
C LYS A 166 -3.63 34.89 14.86
N ILE A 167 -4.20 36.07 14.77
CA ILE A 167 -4.18 37.04 15.87
C ILE A 167 -4.98 36.56 17.08
N GLU A 168 -6.10 35.88 16.85
CA GLU A 168 -6.90 35.27 17.92
C GLU A 168 -6.17 34.11 18.57
N ILE A 169 -5.60 33.19 17.76
CA ILE A 169 -4.85 32.05 18.27
C ILE A 169 -3.66 32.52 19.11
N LYS A 170 -2.85 33.49 18.60
CA LYS A 170 -1.74 34.07 19.34
C LYS A 170 -2.19 34.77 20.64
N GLY A 171 -3.32 35.47 20.59
CA GLY A 171 -3.90 36.10 21.77
C GLY A 171 -4.30 35.11 22.85
N ARG A 172 -4.97 34.03 22.47
CA ARG A 172 -5.36 32.94 23.40
C ARG A 172 -4.15 32.27 24.03
N PHE A 173 -3.09 31.95 23.25
CA PHE A 173 -1.86 31.40 23.80
C PHE A 173 -1.12 32.40 24.72
N SER A 174 -1.06 33.67 24.36
CA SER A 174 -0.45 34.71 25.19
C SER A 174 -1.14 34.87 26.54
N LEU A 175 -2.48 34.88 26.52
CA LEU A 175 -3.28 34.91 27.75
C LEU A 175 -3.04 33.65 28.61
N SER A 176 -3.07 32.47 27.99
CA SER A 176 -2.79 31.21 28.67
C SER A 176 -1.41 31.22 29.33
N LEU A 177 -0.35 31.70 28.65
CA LEU A 177 0.99 31.79 29.19
C LEU A 177 1.08 32.80 30.36
N GLU A 178 0.46 33.97 30.21
CA GLU A 178 0.43 34.97 31.26
C GLU A 178 -0.24 34.44 32.54
N GLN A 179 -1.40 33.82 32.38
CA GLN A 179 -2.17 33.27 33.51
C GLN A 179 -1.45 32.05 34.12
N ALA A 180 -0.83 31.20 33.29
CA ALA A 180 -0.05 30.06 33.77
C ALA A 180 1.18 30.51 34.60
N ARG A 181 1.87 31.57 34.20
CA ARG A 181 3.00 32.14 34.96
C ARG A 181 2.53 32.73 36.27
N LYS A 182 1.32 33.26 36.37
CA LYS A 182 0.80 33.92 37.55
C LYS A 182 0.17 32.99 38.56
N TYR A 183 -0.57 31.98 38.11
CA TYR A 183 -1.41 31.11 38.95
C TYR A 183 -1.18 29.62 38.72
N GLY A 184 -0.45 29.24 37.64
CA GLY A 184 -0.25 27.85 37.28
C GLY A 184 0.96 27.19 37.93
N THR A 185 1.09 25.91 37.68
CA THR A 185 2.24 25.10 38.06
C THR A 185 3.39 25.26 37.06
N SER A 186 4.62 24.92 37.46
CA SER A 186 5.78 24.87 36.54
C SER A 186 5.51 24.00 35.29
N GLN A 187 4.77 22.89 35.49
CA GLN A 187 4.41 22.00 34.38
C GLN A 187 3.40 22.63 33.39
N GLN A 188 2.44 23.40 33.91
CA GLN A 188 1.49 24.10 33.05
C GLN A 188 2.18 25.20 32.23
N VAL A 189 3.07 25.97 32.85
CA VAL A 189 3.91 26.94 32.10
C VAL A 189 4.70 26.24 30.99
N PHE A 190 5.34 25.11 31.33
CA PHE A 190 6.12 24.32 30.37
C PHE A 190 5.25 23.84 29.19
N ASN A 191 4.04 23.32 29.47
CA ASN A 191 3.10 22.87 28.46
C ASN A 191 2.65 23.99 27.52
N VAL A 192 2.35 25.18 28.05
CA VAL A 192 1.93 26.33 27.25
C VAL A 192 3.07 26.78 26.32
N ILE A 193 4.30 26.90 26.83
CA ILE A 193 5.48 27.29 26.04
C ILE A 193 5.70 26.27 24.91
N TYR A 194 5.58 24.96 25.20
CA TYR A 194 5.68 23.92 24.19
C TYR A 194 4.65 24.09 23.06
N GLN A 195 3.38 24.31 23.43
CA GLN A 195 2.30 24.50 22.45
C GLN A 195 2.46 25.77 21.62
N ILE A 196 3.01 26.83 22.19
CA ILE A 196 3.38 28.04 21.43
C ILE A 196 4.46 27.71 20.40
N GLY A 197 5.55 27.04 20.81
CA GLY A 197 6.64 26.66 19.91
C GLY A 197 6.15 25.75 18.77
N TRP A 198 5.36 24.73 19.10
CA TRP A 198 4.74 23.82 18.15
C TRP A 198 3.85 24.56 17.13
N THR A 199 3.00 25.46 17.63
CA THR A 199 2.07 26.23 16.79
C THR A 199 2.84 27.20 15.90
N SER A 200 3.89 27.83 16.41
CA SER A 200 4.74 28.75 15.63
C SER A 200 5.39 28.06 14.44
N PHE A 201 5.78 26.80 14.58
CA PHE A 201 6.38 26.04 13.48
C PHE A 201 5.35 25.58 12.45
N PHE A 202 4.32 24.84 12.88
CA PHE A 202 3.43 24.13 11.97
C PHE A 202 2.27 24.99 11.40
N TRP A 203 1.82 26.01 12.15
CA TRP A 203 0.69 26.84 11.70
C TRP A 203 1.09 28.22 11.21
N PHE A 204 2.21 28.74 11.73
CA PHE A 204 2.56 30.12 11.44
C PHE A 204 3.82 30.26 10.61
N GLU A 205 4.56 29.17 10.38
CA GLU A 205 5.85 29.17 9.68
C GLU A 205 6.86 30.17 10.29
N GLU A 206 6.87 30.25 11.63
CA GLU A 206 7.72 31.13 12.39
C GLU A 206 8.84 30.38 13.15
N PRO A 207 9.87 29.85 12.45
CA PRO A 207 10.91 29.03 13.08
C PRO A 207 11.75 29.78 14.12
N VAL A 208 11.90 31.11 13.98
CA VAL A 208 12.62 31.96 14.96
C VAL A 208 11.87 32.00 16.29
N GLU A 209 10.54 32.17 16.25
CA GLU A 209 9.70 32.15 17.46
C GLU A 209 9.74 30.77 18.12
N MET A 210 9.61 29.72 17.33
CA MET A 210 9.73 28.31 17.80
C MET A 210 11.06 28.09 18.54
N TYR A 211 12.19 28.58 17.97
CA TYR A 211 13.50 28.46 18.61
C TYR A 211 13.59 29.22 19.95
N GLN A 212 12.97 30.40 20.07
CA GLN A 212 12.89 31.12 21.35
C GLN A 212 12.13 30.33 22.43
N GLN A 213 11.05 29.65 22.03
CA GLN A 213 10.29 28.78 22.94
C GLN A 213 11.11 27.55 23.36
N TYR A 214 11.84 26.94 22.42
CA TYR A 214 12.78 25.85 22.74
C TYR A 214 13.81 26.25 23.80
N LEU A 215 14.46 27.45 23.67
CA LEU A 215 15.42 27.91 24.64
C LEU A 215 14.81 28.11 26.03
N GLN A 216 13.56 28.58 26.12
CA GLN A 216 12.86 28.72 27.40
C GLN A 216 12.58 27.32 28.03
N LEU A 217 12.15 26.34 27.23
CA LEU A 217 11.95 24.98 27.70
C LEU A 217 13.24 24.34 28.19
N LYS A 218 14.35 24.55 27.46
CA LYS A 218 15.67 24.03 27.86
C LYS A 218 16.11 24.56 29.21
N ASP A 219 15.93 25.87 29.47
CA ASP A 219 16.23 26.49 30.79
C ASP A 219 15.35 25.88 31.92
N MET A 220 14.08 25.60 31.62
CA MET A 220 13.18 24.96 32.59
C MET A 220 13.52 23.48 32.82
N LEU A 221 13.95 22.74 31.78
CA LEU A 221 14.37 21.35 31.86
C LEU A 221 15.62 21.19 32.75
N GLN A 222 16.56 22.12 32.72
CA GLN A 222 17.74 22.09 33.59
C GLN A 222 17.40 22.16 35.09
N LYS A 223 16.26 22.75 35.43
CA LYS A 223 15.80 22.89 36.83
C LYS A 223 15.03 21.69 37.34
N GLU A 224 14.35 20.98 36.44
CA GLU A 224 13.53 19.83 36.80
C GLU A 224 13.50 18.85 35.63
N ILE A 225 14.18 17.72 35.77
CA ILE A 225 14.32 16.68 34.76
C ILE A 225 13.26 15.61 34.99
N ASN A 226 12.45 15.32 33.96
CA ASN A 226 11.56 14.19 33.92
C ASN A 226 11.30 13.79 32.43
N PRO A 227 10.81 12.57 32.14
CA PRO A 227 10.61 12.08 30.77
C PRO A 227 9.73 13.00 29.93
N ILE A 228 8.63 13.52 30.49
CA ILE A 228 7.67 14.37 29.77
C ILE A 228 8.31 15.71 29.34
N ARG A 229 9.18 16.28 30.17
CA ARG A 229 9.89 17.50 29.81
C ARG A 229 10.98 17.25 28.78
N ILE A 230 11.69 16.13 28.88
CA ILE A 230 12.65 15.70 27.87
C ILE A 230 11.93 15.54 26.53
N GLU A 231 10.83 14.79 26.50
CA GLU A 231 10.01 14.60 25.30
C GLU A 231 9.72 15.92 24.58
N LYS A 232 9.06 16.83 25.26
CA LYS A 232 8.61 18.09 24.65
C LYS A 232 9.77 19.00 24.25
N CYS A 233 10.83 19.06 25.05
CA CYS A 233 11.99 19.86 24.72
C CYS A 233 12.79 19.26 23.54
N TYR A 234 12.98 17.95 23.54
CA TYR A 234 13.67 17.24 22.45
C TYR A 234 12.88 17.29 21.15
N ASN A 235 11.56 17.25 21.23
CA ASN A 235 10.70 17.40 20.07
C ASN A 235 10.88 18.78 19.39
N LEU A 236 10.89 19.87 20.16
CA LEU A 236 11.21 21.18 19.57
C LEU A 236 12.65 21.26 19.06
N TYR A 237 13.60 20.57 19.69
CA TYR A 237 14.97 20.48 19.17
C TYR A 237 15.01 19.83 17.78
N ASN A 238 14.26 18.74 17.58
CA ASN A 238 14.14 18.11 16.27
C ASN A 238 13.51 19.05 15.22
N LEU A 239 12.53 19.87 15.62
CA LEU A 239 11.98 20.88 14.71
C LEU A 239 13.00 21.98 14.37
N VAL A 240 13.87 22.36 15.30
CA VAL A 240 15.00 23.28 15.02
C VAL A 240 15.92 22.66 13.96
N ASN A 241 16.29 21.40 14.10
CA ASN A 241 17.10 20.68 13.12
C ASN A 241 16.40 20.63 11.75
N THR A 242 15.10 20.32 11.73
CA THR A 242 14.27 20.32 10.52
C THR A 242 14.28 21.70 9.85
N ALA A 243 14.06 22.78 10.61
CA ALA A 243 14.07 24.14 10.09
C ALA A 243 15.39 24.51 9.41
N ILE A 244 16.49 23.98 9.89
CA ILE A 244 17.81 24.26 9.33
C ILE A 244 18.06 23.43 8.07
N VAL A 245 17.70 22.15 8.07
CA VAL A 245 17.80 21.30 6.88
C VAL A 245 17.04 21.91 5.70
N PHE A 246 15.87 22.48 5.95
CA PHE A 246 15.05 23.15 4.93
C PHE A 246 15.43 24.63 4.69
N ASN A 247 16.56 25.12 5.24
CA ASN A 247 17.01 26.51 5.11
C ASN A 247 16.00 27.57 5.58
N LEU A 248 15.07 27.22 6.46
CA LEU A 248 14.11 28.14 7.05
C LEU A 248 14.72 28.99 8.17
N PHE A 249 15.92 28.61 8.64
CA PHE A 249 16.58 29.22 9.77
C PHE A 249 18.10 29.14 9.63
N GLN A 250 18.77 30.32 9.59
CA GLN A 250 20.21 30.41 9.41
C GLN A 250 20.95 30.56 10.76
N LYS A 251 21.28 29.48 11.42
CA LYS A 251 22.18 29.50 12.61
C LYS A 251 22.93 28.19 12.80
N GLU A 252 23.81 27.83 11.88
CA GLU A 252 24.64 26.62 11.97
C GLU A 252 25.49 26.51 13.27
N GLN A 253 26.01 27.60 13.79
CA GLN A 253 26.78 27.59 15.05
C GLN A 253 25.96 27.24 16.30
N SER A 254 24.66 27.47 16.29
CA SER A 254 23.82 27.08 17.44
C SER A 254 23.53 25.60 17.51
N ILE A 255 23.51 24.87 16.40
CA ILE A 255 23.20 23.43 16.39
C ILE A 255 24.24 22.61 17.12
N GLN A 256 25.52 22.83 16.83
CA GLN A 256 26.61 22.07 17.48
C GLN A 256 26.58 22.24 19.01
N ASN A 257 26.16 23.40 19.49
CA ASN A 257 26.00 23.64 20.92
C ASN A 257 24.78 22.91 21.49
N GLU A 258 23.70 22.81 20.71
CA GLU A 258 22.50 22.08 21.14
C GLU A 258 22.72 20.55 21.11
N GLU A 259 23.36 20.04 20.08
CA GLU A 259 23.75 18.63 19.99
C GLU A 259 24.67 18.25 21.16
N LYS A 260 25.68 19.08 21.46
CA LYS A 260 26.53 18.90 22.62
C LYS A 260 25.72 18.87 23.93
N TYR A 261 24.79 19.81 24.10
CA TYR A 261 23.93 19.83 25.29
C TYR A 261 23.17 18.53 25.52
N TRP A 262 22.57 17.97 24.46
CA TRP A 262 21.83 16.72 24.58
C TRP A 262 22.75 15.52 24.88
N ASN A 263 23.93 15.49 24.29
CA ASN A 263 24.94 14.47 24.58
C ASN A 263 25.47 14.58 26.03
N ASP A 264 25.75 15.79 26.50
CA ASP A 264 26.19 16.04 27.90
C ASP A 264 25.10 15.64 28.89
N LEU A 265 23.82 15.95 28.58
CA LEU A 265 22.68 15.51 29.40
C LEU A 265 22.55 13.99 29.41
N PHE A 266 22.70 13.32 28.26
CA PHE A 266 22.67 11.87 28.15
C PHE A 266 23.74 11.21 29.04
N GLN A 267 24.97 11.68 28.96
CA GLN A 267 26.06 11.18 29.82
C GLN A 267 25.75 11.38 31.31
N LYS A 268 25.26 12.56 31.68
CA LYS A 268 24.86 12.82 33.07
C LYS A 268 23.78 11.85 33.57
N LEU A 269 22.75 11.61 32.74
CA LEU A 269 21.65 10.71 33.10
C LEU A 269 22.07 9.24 33.13
N SER A 270 23.11 8.84 32.36
CA SER A 270 23.61 7.47 32.38
C SER A 270 24.23 7.04 33.71
N GLU A 271 24.66 8.01 34.52
CA GLU A 271 25.25 7.81 35.87
C GLU A 271 24.24 8.05 37.01
N ASP A 272 22.99 8.40 36.66
CA ASP A 272 21.95 8.82 37.62
C ASP A 272 20.88 7.75 37.78
N ASP A 273 20.95 7.01 38.88
CA ASP A 273 20.00 5.94 39.19
C ASP A 273 18.57 6.43 39.53
N GLU A 274 18.38 7.71 39.86
CA GLU A 274 17.09 8.29 40.21
C GLU A 274 16.27 8.64 38.96
N HIS A 275 16.94 8.87 37.81
CA HIS A 275 16.31 9.33 36.58
C HIS A 275 16.37 8.30 35.43
N LYS A 276 16.25 6.99 35.76
CA LYS A 276 16.33 5.88 34.75
C LYS A 276 15.34 6.03 33.59
N SER A 277 14.10 6.42 33.89
CA SER A 277 13.10 6.65 32.83
C SER A 277 13.50 7.80 31.90
N SER A 278 14.06 8.87 32.46
CA SER A 278 14.56 10.01 31.70
C SER A 278 15.74 9.63 30.82
N TYR A 279 16.66 8.84 31.34
CA TYR A 279 17.79 8.27 30.59
C TYR A 279 17.30 7.40 29.44
N LEU A 280 16.38 6.45 29.69
CA LEU A 280 15.87 5.55 28.67
C LEU A 280 15.12 6.31 27.57
N TYR A 281 14.29 7.29 27.93
CA TYR A 281 13.59 8.15 26.99
C TYR A 281 14.59 8.86 26.04
N LEU A 282 15.60 9.53 26.62
CA LEU A 282 16.60 10.25 25.83
C LEU A 282 17.46 9.31 24.96
N LYS A 283 17.81 8.13 25.51
CA LYS A 283 18.54 7.09 24.73
C LYS A 283 17.79 6.69 23.47
N ILE A 284 16.49 6.40 23.60
CA ILE A 284 15.64 6.04 22.46
C ILE A 284 15.57 7.22 21.46
N SER A 285 15.30 8.43 21.93
CA SER A 285 15.21 9.63 21.08
C SER A 285 16.51 9.93 20.31
N LEU A 286 17.67 9.76 20.93
CA LEU A 286 18.96 9.93 20.26
C LEU A 286 19.20 8.86 19.20
N LEU A 287 18.86 7.60 19.47
CA LEU A 287 18.96 6.50 18.51
C LEU A 287 18.02 6.70 17.31
N GLU A 288 16.78 7.12 17.54
CA GLU A 288 15.83 7.48 16.49
C GLU A 288 16.40 8.59 15.57
N THR A 289 16.92 9.64 16.17
CA THR A 289 17.55 10.75 15.43
C THR A 289 18.80 10.28 14.65
N GLN A 290 19.61 9.41 15.25
CA GLN A 290 20.78 8.83 14.59
C GLN A 290 20.37 7.98 13.38
N ILE A 291 19.36 7.14 13.50
CA ILE A 291 18.85 6.31 12.41
C ILE A 291 18.37 7.18 11.24
N ILE A 292 17.58 8.22 11.53
CA ILE A 292 17.09 9.14 10.51
C ILE A 292 18.24 9.82 9.78
N ASN A 293 19.20 10.38 10.53
CA ASN A 293 20.35 11.10 9.97
C ASN A 293 21.24 10.16 9.14
N SER A 294 21.51 8.94 9.63
CA SER A 294 22.31 7.94 8.92
C SER A 294 21.63 7.50 7.63
N GLN A 295 20.30 7.33 7.64
CA GLN A 295 19.55 7.00 6.41
C GLN A 295 19.63 8.12 5.36
N ILE A 296 19.45 9.37 5.77
CA ILE A 296 19.57 10.54 4.87
C ILE A 296 20.96 10.60 4.24
N LYS A 297 22.01 10.26 5.01
CA LYS A 297 23.40 10.24 4.53
C LYS A 297 23.79 8.96 3.78
N GLY A 298 22.94 7.93 3.77
CA GLY A 298 23.25 6.62 3.19
C GLY A 298 24.25 5.79 4.02
N GLU A 299 24.34 6.05 5.31
CA GLU A 299 25.20 5.33 6.24
C GLU A 299 24.54 4.03 6.75
N ASN A 300 25.34 3.12 7.32
CA ASN A 300 24.82 1.87 7.87
C ASN A 300 24.04 2.09 9.18
N ILE A 301 22.82 1.59 9.25
CA ILE A 301 21.93 1.70 10.41
C ILE A 301 21.80 0.39 11.22
N ALA A 302 22.51 -0.67 10.87
CA ALA A 302 22.29 -1.97 11.51
C ALA A 302 22.55 -1.94 13.02
N GLU A 303 23.64 -1.32 13.46
CA GLU A 303 24.00 -1.19 14.88
C GLU A 303 23.00 -0.29 15.65
N PRO A 304 22.67 0.93 15.18
CA PRO A 304 21.64 1.75 15.81
C PRO A 304 20.28 1.07 15.95
N LEU A 305 19.86 0.28 14.96
CA LEU A 305 18.59 -0.47 15.05
C LEU A 305 18.64 -1.55 16.13
N VAL A 306 19.75 -2.28 16.25
CA VAL A 306 19.90 -3.27 17.33
C VAL A 306 19.86 -2.61 18.70
N LEU A 307 20.53 -1.47 18.87
CA LEU A 307 20.54 -0.71 20.12
C LEU A 307 19.15 -0.14 20.45
N LEU A 308 18.42 0.34 19.43
CA LEU A 308 17.03 0.82 19.61
C LEU A 308 16.10 -0.32 20.04
N ARG A 309 16.17 -1.47 19.35
CA ARG A 309 15.40 -2.67 19.74
C ARG A 309 15.66 -3.06 21.20
N ASP A 310 16.92 -3.08 21.61
CA ASP A 310 17.29 -3.48 22.97
C ASP A 310 16.87 -2.43 24.01
N ALA A 311 16.92 -1.14 23.69
CA ALA A 311 16.35 -0.10 24.55
C ALA A 311 14.81 -0.22 24.70
N LEU A 312 14.12 -0.53 23.61
CA LEU A 312 12.65 -0.70 23.63
C LEU A 312 12.19 -1.89 24.52
N LYS A 313 13.03 -2.91 24.72
CA LYS A 313 12.73 -4.02 25.63
C LYS A 313 12.62 -3.58 27.10
N GLU A 314 13.24 -2.47 27.47
CA GLU A 314 13.22 -1.92 28.83
C GLU A 314 11.96 -1.06 29.08
N VAL A 315 11.32 -0.51 28.04
CA VAL A 315 10.18 0.41 28.14
C VAL A 315 8.99 -0.13 28.96
N PRO A 316 8.59 -1.42 28.88
CA PRO A 316 7.50 -1.95 29.68
C PRO A 316 7.69 -1.79 31.20
N CYS A 317 8.93 -1.64 31.68
CA CYS A 317 9.24 -1.43 33.09
C CYS A 317 9.11 0.04 33.54
N HIS A 318 8.90 0.97 32.61
CA HIS A 318 8.90 2.42 32.83
C HIS A 318 7.57 3.04 32.38
N ILE A 319 6.59 3.06 33.27
CA ILE A 319 5.21 3.54 32.99
C ILE A 319 5.10 5.06 32.81
N ASP A 320 6.09 5.80 33.29
CA ASP A 320 6.19 7.25 33.22
C ASP A 320 6.78 7.76 31.89
N ILE A 321 7.27 6.86 31.02
CA ILE A 321 7.67 7.20 29.66
C ILE A 321 6.42 7.31 28.79
N SER A 322 6.26 8.47 28.12
CA SER A 322 5.29 8.64 27.03
C SER A 322 5.76 7.85 25.82
N PHE A 323 5.13 6.73 25.58
CA PHE A 323 5.51 5.84 24.48
C PHE A 323 4.96 6.27 23.11
N GLU A 324 3.89 7.07 23.12
CA GLU A 324 3.19 7.50 21.89
C GLU A 324 4.11 8.24 20.91
N MET A 325 4.98 9.11 21.41
CA MET A 325 5.90 9.87 20.58
C MET A 325 6.91 8.95 19.89
N HIS A 326 7.48 7.99 20.62
CA HIS A 326 8.39 6.98 20.05
C HIS A 326 7.69 6.11 19.01
N ALA A 327 6.46 5.67 19.31
CA ALA A 327 5.66 4.91 18.36
C ALA A 327 5.41 5.68 17.06
N GLU A 328 5.15 6.99 17.16
CA GLU A 328 4.98 7.86 15.99
C GLU A 328 6.27 8.03 15.20
N ILE A 329 7.40 8.32 15.87
CA ILE A 329 8.70 8.47 15.22
C ILE A 329 9.11 7.15 14.53
N ILE A 330 8.94 6.01 15.18
CA ILE A 330 9.24 4.70 14.61
C ILE A 330 8.36 4.43 13.38
N ARG A 331 7.08 4.82 13.40
CA ARG A 331 6.23 4.76 12.21
C ARG A 331 6.81 5.60 11.06
N GLN A 332 7.29 6.80 11.34
CA GLN A 332 7.92 7.67 10.32
C GLN A 332 9.26 7.08 9.81
N ILE A 333 10.10 6.55 10.70
CA ILE A 333 11.34 5.86 10.32
C ILE A 333 11.03 4.72 9.33
N GLY A 334 9.90 4.06 9.47
CA GLY A 334 9.45 3.00 8.58
C GLY A 334 9.36 3.39 7.11
N THR A 335 9.18 4.68 6.79
CA THR A 335 9.22 5.17 5.40
C THR A 335 10.62 5.12 4.81
N LEU A 336 11.64 5.26 5.64
CA LEU A 336 13.04 5.32 5.27
C LEU A 336 13.71 3.94 5.29
N VAL A 337 13.31 3.06 6.23
CA VAL A 337 13.90 1.73 6.40
C VAL A 337 13.14 0.71 5.57
N SER A 338 13.82 0.13 4.58
CA SER A 338 13.31 -0.99 3.78
C SER A 338 13.81 -2.32 4.36
N ASP A 339 13.00 -3.38 4.22
CA ASP A 339 13.31 -4.79 4.42
C ASP A 339 14.48 -5.09 5.40
N ASN A 340 14.24 -4.77 6.68
CA ASN A 340 15.19 -5.03 7.74
C ASN A 340 14.53 -5.86 8.85
N PRO A 341 14.98 -7.10 9.10
CA PRO A 341 14.37 -7.97 10.11
C PRO A 341 14.35 -7.38 11.53
N VAL A 342 15.39 -6.64 11.91
CA VAL A 342 15.44 -5.99 13.23
C VAL A 342 14.41 -4.88 13.33
N PHE A 343 14.18 -4.15 12.23
CA PHE A 343 13.14 -3.13 12.22
C PHE A 343 11.73 -3.72 12.29
N GLU A 344 11.49 -4.88 11.65
CA GLU A 344 10.22 -5.59 11.78
C GLU A 344 9.97 -6.07 13.24
N GLU A 345 11.03 -6.52 13.93
CA GLU A 345 10.96 -6.82 15.38
C GLU A 345 10.58 -5.57 16.19
N ILE A 346 11.18 -4.42 15.86
CA ILE A 346 10.86 -3.14 16.52
C ILE A 346 9.39 -2.77 16.30
N VAL A 347 8.88 -2.88 15.09
CA VAL A 347 7.47 -2.59 14.78
C VAL A 347 6.53 -3.50 15.58
N ASP A 348 6.83 -4.80 15.66
CA ASP A 348 6.04 -5.73 16.47
C ASP A 348 6.06 -5.35 17.96
N MET A 349 7.23 -5.00 18.52
CA MET A 349 7.35 -4.54 19.91
C MET A 349 6.56 -3.26 20.17
N VAL A 350 6.60 -2.31 19.22
CA VAL A 350 5.82 -1.06 19.32
C VAL A 350 4.32 -1.35 19.27
N ALA A 351 3.89 -2.24 18.41
CA ALA A 351 2.49 -2.65 18.32
C ALA A 351 2.01 -3.32 19.62
N ASP A 352 2.80 -4.24 20.16
CA ASP A 352 2.50 -4.95 21.40
C ASP A 352 2.42 -4.01 22.62
N GLU A 353 3.35 -3.07 22.72
CA GLU A 353 3.35 -2.09 23.81
C GLU A 353 2.20 -1.09 23.67
N SER A 354 1.87 -0.68 22.45
CA SER A 354 0.71 0.16 22.15
C SER A 354 -0.61 -0.53 22.54
N ALA A 355 -0.72 -1.84 22.30
CA ALA A 355 -1.87 -2.63 22.74
C ALA A 355 -2.05 -2.62 24.26
N LYS A 356 -0.95 -2.78 24.99
CA LYS A 356 -0.97 -2.82 26.47
C LYS A 356 -1.27 -1.47 27.11
N ARG A 357 -0.68 -0.38 26.57
CA ARG A 357 -0.84 0.97 27.14
C ARG A 357 -2.12 1.66 26.72
N HIS A 358 -2.61 1.39 25.53
CA HIS A 358 -3.76 2.09 24.97
C HIS A 358 -4.88 1.15 24.56
N SER A 359 -4.72 0.43 23.45
CA SER A 359 -5.77 -0.47 22.94
C SER A 359 -5.25 -1.34 21.80
N GLU A 360 -5.99 -2.41 21.51
CA GLU A 360 -5.79 -3.22 20.29
C GLU A 360 -5.94 -2.39 19.01
N ILE A 361 -6.73 -1.32 19.02
CA ILE A 361 -6.86 -0.39 17.90
C ILE A 361 -5.53 0.34 17.65
N SER A 362 -4.85 0.80 18.70
CA SER A 362 -3.57 1.48 18.59
C SER A 362 -2.49 0.55 18.02
N SER A 363 -2.46 -0.70 18.42
CA SER A 363 -1.62 -1.73 17.82
C SER A 363 -1.94 -1.95 16.34
N ALA A 364 -3.22 -2.04 16.00
CA ALA A 364 -3.67 -2.20 14.63
C ALA A 364 -3.26 -1.03 13.74
N GLU A 365 -3.27 0.22 14.24
CA GLU A 365 -2.79 1.39 13.50
C GLU A 365 -1.28 1.33 13.20
N VAL A 366 -0.47 0.82 14.13
CA VAL A 366 0.96 0.59 13.89
C VAL A 366 1.15 -0.40 12.74
N HIS A 367 0.47 -1.53 12.79
CA HIS A 367 0.54 -2.53 11.73
C HIS A 367 -0.04 -2.03 10.41
N PHE A 368 -1.14 -1.28 10.42
CA PHE A 368 -1.72 -0.68 9.21
C PHE A 368 -0.71 0.22 8.50
N THR A 369 -0.10 1.14 9.25
CA THR A 369 0.90 2.07 8.71
C THR A 369 2.09 1.32 8.10
N ARG A 370 2.61 0.29 8.82
CA ARG A 370 3.71 -0.52 8.29
C ARG A 370 3.31 -1.31 7.04
N GLY A 371 2.10 -1.84 7.01
CA GLY A 371 1.54 -2.52 5.84
C GLY A 371 1.51 -1.62 4.61
N VAL A 372 1.08 -0.36 4.75
CA VAL A 372 1.09 0.64 3.67
C VAL A 372 2.52 0.91 3.19
N GLN A 373 3.46 1.17 4.11
CA GLN A 373 4.86 1.41 3.78
C GLN A 373 5.51 0.24 3.01
N ASN A 374 5.19 -0.99 3.41
CA ASN A 374 5.69 -2.17 2.72
C ASN A 374 5.05 -2.32 1.33
N LEU A 375 3.77 -2.01 1.18
CA LEU A 375 3.08 -2.03 -0.11
C LEU A 375 3.68 -0.99 -1.09
N GLU A 376 3.96 0.23 -0.62
CA GLU A 376 4.61 1.29 -1.41
C GLU A 376 6.02 0.90 -1.87
N LYS A 377 6.70 0.05 -1.10
CA LYS A 377 8.03 -0.49 -1.43
C LYS A 377 7.98 -1.82 -2.19
N GLU A 378 6.79 -2.25 -2.62
CA GLU A 378 6.55 -3.52 -3.31
C GLU A 378 6.92 -4.76 -2.47
N ASP A 379 7.12 -4.62 -1.15
CA ASP A 379 7.26 -5.75 -0.23
C ASP A 379 5.90 -6.29 0.18
N ASN A 380 5.25 -6.92 -0.78
CA ASN A 380 3.87 -7.38 -0.63
C ASN A 380 3.71 -8.48 0.43
N LEU A 381 4.74 -9.29 0.69
CA LEU A 381 4.66 -10.35 1.70
C LEU A 381 4.64 -9.79 3.13
N ASN A 382 5.50 -8.81 3.42
CA ASN A 382 5.45 -8.11 4.69
C ASN A 382 4.18 -7.23 4.81
N ALA A 383 3.71 -6.64 3.70
CA ALA A 383 2.42 -5.95 3.68
C ALA A 383 1.27 -6.89 4.08
N ILE A 384 1.20 -8.09 3.52
CA ILE A 384 0.21 -9.13 3.89
C ILE A 384 0.29 -9.46 5.38
N ARG A 385 1.50 -9.62 5.93
CA ARG A 385 1.71 -9.89 7.35
C ARG A 385 1.11 -8.80 8.22
N HIS A 386 1.46 -7.56 7.96
CA HIS A 386 1.00 -6.43 8.77
C HIS A 386 -0.49 -6.13 8.60
N PHE A 387 -1.01 -6.12 7.37
CA PHE A 387 -2.44 -5.96 7.17
C PHE A 387 -3.24 -7.12 7.77
N GLY A 388 -2.70 -8.34 7.74
CA GLY A 388 -3.29 -9.50 8.41
C GLY A 388 -3.46 -9.30 9.92
N LYS A 389 -2.47 -8.68 10.59
CA LYS A 389 -2.54 -8.35 12.02
C LYS A 389 -3.52 -7.21 12.30
N CYS A 390 -3.49 -6.13 11.51
CA CYS A 390 -4.35 -4.97 11.78
C CYS A 390 -5.84 -5.25 11.53
N ILE A 391 -6.18 -6.11 10.57
CA ILE A 391 -7.59 -6.42 10.25
C ILE A 391 -8.34 -7.03 11.43
N VAL A 392 -7.63 -7.71 12.33
CA VAL A 392 -8.19 -8.28 13.56
C VAL A 392 -8.53 -7.17 14.57
N GLY A 393 -7.61 -6.23 14.79
CA GLY A 393 -7.79 -5.13 15.74
C GLY A 393 -8.87 -4.12 15.31
N PHE A 394 -9.16 -4.03 13.99
CA PHE A 394 -10.18 -3.12 13.46
C PHE A 394 -11.60 -3.71 13.40
N GLN A 395 -11.86 -4.88 13.99
CA GLN A 395 -13.19 -5.51 13.94
C GLN A 395 -14.24 -4.89 14.88
N LYS A 396 -13.95 -3.73 15.45
CA LYS A 396 -14.89 -3.01 16.33
C LYS A 396 -15.78 -2.07 15.50
N GLU A 397 -16.96 -1.73 16.05
CA GLU A 397 -17.93 -0.88 15.37
C GLU A 397 -17.34 0.47 14.99
N GLU A 398 -16.58 1.08 15.90
CA GLU A 398 -15.99 2.42 15.75
C GLU A 398 -14.89 2.45 14.67
N THR A 399 -14.32 1.31 14.32
CA THR A 399 -13.21 1.20 13.36
C THR A 399 -13.61 0.56 12.04
N LYS A 400 -14.91 0.39 11.76
CA LYS A 400 -15.39 -0.20 10.49
C LYS A 400 -14.81 0.47 9.25
N GLY A 401 -14.63 1.78 9.24
CA GLY A 401 -14.00 2.50 8.13
C GLY A 401 -12.54 2.09 7.92
N ARG A 402 -11.79 1.89 9.02
CA ARG A 402 -10.42 1.38 8.96
C ARG A 402 -10.37 -0.07 8.51
N LEU A 403 -11.34 -0.88 8.93
CA LEU A 403 -11.46 -2.26 8.49
C LEU A 403 -11.67 -2.37 6.97
N VAL A 404 -12.49 -1.49 6.38
CA VAL A 404 -12.66 -1.42 4.91
C VAL A 404 -11.32 -1.11 4.23
N GLN A 405 -10.59 -0.10 4.71
CA GLN A 405 -9.28 0.26 4.17
C GLN A 405 -8.28 -0.89 4.30
N ALA A 406 -8.17 -1.50 5.47
CA ALA A 406 -7.25 -2.60 5.72
C ALA A 406 -7.58 -3.83 4.85
N ALA A 407 -8.85 -4.18 4.69
CA ALA A 407 -9.28 -5.27 3.82
C ALA A 407 -8.96 -4.98 2.35
N GLY A 408 -9.18 -3.75 1.88
CA GLY A 408 -8.83 -3.30 0.54
C GLY A 408 -7.32 -3.36 0.28
N MET A 409 -6.49 -2.81 1.19
CA MET A 409 -5.03 -2.83 1.06
C MET A 409 -4.47 -4.25 1.10
N LEU A 410 -4.99 -5.10 1.98
CA LEU A 410 -4.62 -6.52 2.01
C LEU A 410 -5.01 -7.23 0.71
N ALA A 411 -6.16 -6.92 0.14
CA ALA A 411 -6.58 -7.44 -1.16
C ALA A 411 -5.62 -7.01 -2.27
N PHE A 412 -5.20 -5.75 -2.29
CA PHE A 412 -4.19 -5.25 -3.23
C PHE A 412 -2.84 -5.97 -3.06
N ALA A 413 -2.36 -6.17 -1.83
CA ALA A 413 -1.12 -6.90 -1.58
C ALA A 413 -1.18 -8.35 -2.10
N TYR A 414 -2.30 -9.05 -1.93
CA TYR A 414 -2.50 -10.37 -2.53
C TYR A 414 -2.57 -10.31 -4.07
N LYS A 415 -3.25 -9.31 -4.62
CA LYS A 415 -3.34 -9.12 -6.07
C LYS A 415 -1.97 -8.91 -6.71
N GLU A 416 -1.10 -8.10 -6.10
CA GLU A 416 0.25 -7.87 -6.60
C GLU A 416 1.13 -9.14 -6.59
N LEU A 417 0.79 -10.11 -5.77
CA LEU A 417 1.41 -11.44 -5.77
C LEU A 417 0.67 -12.47 -6.62
N ASP A 418 -0.32 -12.06 -7.40
CA ASP A 418 -1.17 -12.92 -8.22
C ASP A 418 -1.98 -13.98 -7.43
N LEU A 419 -2.20 -13.72 -6.13
CA LEU A 419 -3.00 -14.55 -5.24
C LEU A 419 -4.47 -14.13 -5.32
N MET A 420 -5.07 -14.47 -6.45
CA MET A 420 -6.30 -13.84 -6.92
C MET A 420 -7.52 -14.20 -6.07
N TYR A 421 -7.60 -15.41 -5.53
CA TYR A 421 -8.78 -15.81 -4.74
C TYR A 421 -8.77 -15.16 -3.36
N SER A 422 -7.61 -15.01 -2.74
CA SER A 422 -7.45 -14.25 -1.50
C SER A 422 -7.79 -12.77 -1.70
N ALA A 423 -7.31 -12.17 -2.79
CA ALA A 423 -7.64 -10.80 -3.15
C ALA A 423 -9.15 -10.61 -3.36
N LYS A 424 -9.80 -11.49 -4.14
CA LYS A 424 -11.25 -11.46 -4.39
C LYS A 424 -12.05 -11.52 -3.10
N ASN A 425 -11.74 -12.47 -2.22
CA ASN A 425 -12.49 -12.64 -0.96
C ASN A 425 -12.42 -11.39 -0.08
N LEU A 426 -11.27 -10.72 -0.06
CA LEU A 426 -11.10 -9.48 0.69
C LEU A 426 -11.77 -8.27 0.04
N PHE A 427 -11.77 -8.19 -1.30
CA PHE A 427 -12.55 -7.17 -1.99
C PHE A 427 -14.05 -7.34 -1.73
N VAL A 428 -14.57 -8.57 -1.75
CA VAL A 428 -15.96 -8.84 -1.38
C VAL A 428 -16.23 -8.51 0.08
N LYS A 429 -15.28 -8.78 0.99
CA LYS A 429 -15.40 -8.36 2.40
C LYS A 429 -15.47 -6.85 2.53
N ALA A 430 -14.57 -6.11 1.87
CA ALA A 430 -14.60 -4.65 1.87
C ALA A 430 -15.92 -4.12 1.33
N LEU A 431 -16.40 -4.70 0.23
CA LEU A 431 -17.68 -4.34 -0.37
C LEU A 431 -18.88 -4.59 0.57
N SER A 432 -18.92 -5.73 1.28
CA SER A 432 -19.98 -6.04 2.24
C SER A 432 -20.02 -5.06 3.41
N LEU A 433 -18.85 -4.62 3.87
CA LEU A 433 -18.73 -3.59 4.92
C LEU A 433 -19.20 -2.22 4.43
N MET A 434 -18.89 -1.85 3.18
CA MET A 434 -19.40 -0.62 2.57
C MET A 434 -20.92 -0.65 2.40
N PHE A 435 -21.49 -1.76 1.96
CA PHE A 435 -22.95 -1.90 1.89
C PHE A 435 -23.62 -1.79 3.26
N HIS A 436 -23.03 -2.40 4.28
CA HIS A 436 -23.55 -2.24 5.64
C HIS A 436 -23.49 -0.79 6.11
N LYS A 437 -22.46 -0.03 5.76
CA LYS A 437 -22.38 1.40 6.04
C LYS A 437 -23.45 2.20 5.30
N ILE A 438 -23.77 1.83 4.07
CA ILE A 438 -24.88 2.45 3.33
C ILE A 438 -26.22 2.22 4.06
N GLU A 439 -26.46 1.02 4.58
CA GLU A 439 -27.68 0.68 5.31
C GLU A 439 -27.79 1.47 6.64
N THR A 440 -26.68 1.68 7.33
CA THR A 440 -26.66 2.36 8.65
C THR A 440 -26.64 3.88 8.54
N ASP A 441 -25.79 4.42 7.69
CA ASP A 441 -25.46 5.84 7.64
C ASP A 441 -26.02 6.54 6.40
N GLY A 442 -26.48 5.78 5.41
CA GLY A 442 -26.93 6.30 4.11
C GLY A 442 -25.83 6.89 3.24
N LEU A 443 -24.54 6.71 3.64
CA LEU A 443 -23.39 7.28 2.94
C LEU A 443 -22.74 6.25 2.03
N ILE A 444 -22.51 6.63 0.78
CA ILE A 444 -21.78 5.82 -0.20
C ILE A 444 -20.38 6.41 -0.38
N ASP A 445 -19.37 5.56 -0.23
CA ASP A 445 -17.96 5.91 -0.46
C ASP A 445 -17.60 5.64 -1.93
N HIS A 446 -16.88 6.58 -2.57
CA HIS A 446 -16.36 6.42 -3.94
C HIS A 446 -15.49 5.17 -4.12
N LEU A 447 -14.82 4.71 -3.07
CA LEU A 447 -14.00 3.47 -3.07
C LEU A 447 -14.78 2.23 -3.55
N ILE A 448 -16.12 2.23 -3.44
CA ILE A 448 -16.97 1.14 -3.93
C ILE A 448 -16.78 0.91 -5.44
N VAL A 449 -16.59 1.97 -6.22
CA VAL A 449 -16.35 1.89 -7.67
C VAL A 449 -15.02 1.21 -7.97
N THR A 450 -13.96 1.60 -7.25
CA THR A 450 -12.64 0.98 -7.38
C THR A 450 -12.69 -0.52 -7.06
N VAL A 451 -13.34 -0.90 -5.97
CA VAL A 451 -13.46 -2.32 -5.58
C VAL A 451 -14.25 -3.12 -6.61
N LEU A 452 -15.30 -2.56 -7.18
CA LEU A 452 -16.10 -3.23 -8.22
C LEU A 452 -15.29 -3.40 -9.53
N PHE A 453 -14.50 -2.43 -9.94
CA PHE A 453 -13.59 -2.59 -11.07
C PHE A 453 -12.54 -3.68 -10.81
N GLU A 454 -11.97 -3.73 -9.62
CA GLU A 454 -11.03 -4.80 -9.25
C GLU A 454 -11.67 -6.19 -9.30
N LEU A 455 -12.91 -6.32 -8.84
CA LEU A 455 -13.66 -7.56 -8.96
C LEU A 455 -13.96 -7.92 -10.43
N CYS A 456 -14.29 -6.95 -11.28
CA CYS A 456 -14.43 -7.17 -12.71
C CYS A 456 -13.13 -7.68 -13.35
N ARG A 457 -11.99 -7.02 -13.07
CA ARG A 457 -10.67 -7.44 -13.56
C ARG A 457 -10.31 -8.85 -13.09
N HIS A 458 -10.56 -9.13 -11.80
CA HIS A 458 -10.32 -10.44 -11.23
C HIS A 458 -11.08 -11.55 -11.99
N GLU A 459 -12.37 -11.38 -12.19
CA GLU A 459 -13.18 -12.40 -12.86
C GLU A 459 -12.77 -12.60 -14.32
N LEU A 460 -12.39 -11.54 -15.01
CA LEU A 460 -11.82 -11.65 -16.35
C LEU A 460 -10.49 -12.44 -16.34
N ARG A 461 -9.62 -12.18 -15.37
CA ARG A 461 -8.34 -12.91 -15.24
C ARG A 461 -8.51 -14.40 -14.97
N VAL A 462 -9.46 -14.78 -14.13
CA VAL A 462 -9.77 -16.20 -13.88
C VAL A 462 -10.69 -16.81 -14.95
N GLY A 463 -11.21 -16.00 -15.86
CA GLY A 463 -12.06 -16.43 -16.97
C GLY A 463 -13.52 -16.64 -16.58
N ASN A 464 -13.98 -16.14 -15.44
CA ASN A 464 -15.36 -16.28 -14.98
C ASN A 464 -16.25 -15.16 -15.55
N ILE A 465 -16.74 -15.38 -16.79
CA ILE A 465 -17.51 -14.36 -17.52
C ILE A 465 -18.85 -14.05 -16.84
N ASN A 466 -19.50 -15.03 -16.24
CA ASN A 466 -20.76 -14.78 -15.52
C ASN A 466 -20.58 -13.84 -14.32
N ALA A 467 -19.59 -14.12 -13.48
CA ALA A 467 -19.34 -13.30 -12.32
C ALA A 467 -18.88 -11.89 -12.74
N PHE A 468 -18.08 -11.78 -13.80
CA PHE A 468 -17.71 -10.48 -14.38
C PHE A 468 -18.95 -9.64 -14.72
N ILE A 469 -19.92 -10.22 -15.43
CA ILE A 469 -21.16 -9.50 -15.78
C ILE A 469 -21.98 -9.10 -14.56
N ASN A 470 -22.00 -9.92 -13.52
CA ASN A 470 -22.70 -9.58 -12.28
C ASN A 470 -22.06 -8.40 -11.55
N TRP A 471 -20.74 -8.36 -11.45
CA TRP A 471 -20.03 -7.22 -10.86
C TRP A 471 -20.19 -5.95 -11.70
N LEU A 472 -20.14 -6.08 -13.02
CA LEU A 472 -20.36 -4.98 -13.94
C LEU A 472 -21.78 -4.41 -13.83
N PHE A 473 -22.77 -5.27 -13.71
CA PHE A 473 -24.15 -4.84 -13.49
C PHE A 473 -24.32 -4.09 -12.17
N LEU A 474 -23.68 -4.56 -11.09
CA LEU A 474 -23.72 -3.87 -9.81
C LEU A 474 -23.02 -2.51 -9.90
N LEU A 475 -21.88 -2.42 -10.59
CA LEU A 475 -21.18 -1.17 -10.86
C LEU A 475 -22.10 -0.17 -11.58
N ASP A 476 -22.76 -0.60 -12.68
CA ASP A 476 -23.65 0.27 -13.43
C ASP A 476 -24.85 0.77 -12.58
N ARG A 477 -25.35 -0.06 -11.66
CA ARG A 477 -26.40 0.35 -10.72
C ARG A 477 -25.90 1.39 -9.73
N ILE A 478 -24.71 1.24 -9.18
CA ILE A 478 -24.12 2.20 -8.24
C ILE A 478 -23.91 3.55 -8.91
N VAL A 479 -23.31 3.59 -10.10
CA VAL A 479 -23.06 4.86 -10.80
C VAL A 479 -24.35 5.50 -11.37
N ALA A 480 -25.38 4.69 -11.68
CA ALA A 480 -26.68 5.23 -12.05
C ALA A 480 -27.38 5.97 -10.88
N ILE A 481 -27.15 5.52 -9.64
CA ILE A 481 -27.66 6.18 -8.44
C ILE A 481 -26.79 7.39 -8.06
N HIS A 482 -25.47 7.29 -8.27
CA HIS A 482 -24.48 8.30 -7.95
C HIS A 482 -23.66 8.71 -9.19
N PRO A 483 -24.22 9.52 -10.11
CA PRO A 483 -23.52 9.94 -11.32
C PRO A 483 -22.24 10.75 -11.07
N SER A 484 -22.08 11.34 -9.88
CA SER A 484 -20.86 12.05 -9.47
C SER A 484 -19.62 11.16 -9.36
N PHE A 485 -19.78 9.84 -9.37
CA PHE A 485 -18.67 8.88 -9.38
C PHE A 485 -18.10 8.62 -10.78
N ILE A 486 -18.71 9.18 -11.81
CA ILE A 486 -18.25 9.09 -13.20
C ILE A 486 -17.26 10.23 -13.45
N ASP A 487 -15.98 9.90 -13.50
CA ASP A 487 -14.87 10.79 -13.82
C ASP A 487 -14.01 10.20 -14.97
N ASP A 488 -12.92 10.86 -15.31
CA ASP A 488 -12.00 10.39 -16.35
C ASP A 488 -11.39 9.02 -16.00
N SER A 489 -11.14 8.75 -14.71
CA SER A 489 -10.62 7.46 -14.23
C SER A 489 -11.65 6.34 -14.42
N TYR A 490 -12.93 6.63 -14.21
CA TYR A 490 -14.00 5.67 -14.47
C TYR A 490 -14.02 5.24 -15.94
N TYR A 491 -13.94 6.18 -16.87
CA TYR A 491 -13.93 5.85 -18.31
C TYR A 491 -12.69 5.07 -18.72
N GLN A 492 -11.51 5.40 -18.20
CA GLN A 492 -10.28 4.65 -18.44
C GLN A 492 -10.38 3.20 -17.95
N GLN A 493 -10.87 3.00 -16.74
CA GLN A 493 -11.06 1.67 -16.18
C GLN A 493 -12.13 0.87 -16.95
N ARG A 494 -13.18 1.54 -17.42
CA ARG A 494 -14.21 0.92 -18.26
C ARG A 494 -13.65 0.43 -19.57
N GLN A 495 -12.84 1.25 -20.23
CA GLN A 495 -12.16 0.90 -21.48
C GLN A 495 -11.15 -0.24 -21.28
N GLU A 496 -10.46 -0.25 -20.17
CA GLU A 496 -9.53 -1.33 -19.81
C GLU A 496 -10.23 -2.69 -19.72
N ILE A 497 -11.33 -2.79 -18.96
CA ILE A 497 -12.06 -4.06 -18.83
C ILE A 497 -12.68 -4.50 -20.16
N ASP A 498 -13.14 -3.57 -20.99
CA ASP A 498 -13.63 -3.87 -22.35
C ASP A 498 -12.50 -4.44 -23.21
N SER A 499 -11.31 -3.84 -23.19
CA SER A 499 -10.14 -4.31 -23.93
C SER A 499 -9.69 -5.71 -23.44
N ILE A 500 -9.67 -5.94 -22.13
CA ILE A 500 -9.31 -7.25 -21.56
C ILE A 500 -10.30 -8.34 -22.02
N LEU A 501 -11.60 -8.07 -21.97
CA LEU A 501 -12.62 -9.01 -22.43
C LEU A 501 -12.49 -9.30 -23.94
N ALA A 502 -12.20 -8.26 -24.73
CA ALA A 502 -11.96 -8.39 -26.17
C ALA A 502 -10.80 -9.37 -26.44
N VAL A 503 -9.65 -9.18 -25.78
CA VAL A 503 -8.49 -10.08 -25.91
C VAL A 503 -8.83 -11.50 -25.47
N ILE A 504 -9.48 -11.67 -24.34
CA ILE A 504 -9.92 -13.00 -23.85
C ILE A 504 -10.83 -13.67 -24.88
N SER A 505 -11.76 -12.93 -25.47
CA SER A 505 -12.68 -13.47 -26.45
C SER A 505 -11.98 -13.98 -27.71
N LEU A 506 -10.89 -13.33 -28.13
CA LEU A 506 -10.10 -13.71 -29.32
C LEU A 506 -9.15 -14.88 -29.03
N ALA A 507 -8.45 -14.84 -27.89
CA ALA A 507 -7.43 -15.80 -27.52
C ALA A 507 -8.00 -17.11 -26.88
N SER A 508 -9.27 -17.13 -26.56
CA SER A 508 -9.88 -18.25 -25.84
C SER A 508 -10.18 -19.47 -26.70
N PRO A 509 -9.87 -20.68 -26.23
CA PRO A 509 -10.26 -21.93 -26.87
C PRO A 509 -11.73 -22.35 -26.63
N CYS A 510 -12.57 -21.47 -26.06
CA CYS A 510 -13.99 -21.79 -25.83
C CYS A 510 -14.76 -22.04 -27.11
N SER A 511 -15.79 -22.91 -27.00
CA SER A 511 -16.70 -23.11 -28.09
C SER A 511 -17.41 -21.80 -28.47
N GLU A 512 -17.50 -21.54 -29.74
CA GLU A 512 -18.12 -20.32 -30.28
C GLU A 512 -19.60 -20.19 -29.85
N GLN A 513 -20.27 -21.31 -29.55
CA GLN A 513 -21.64 -21.31 -29.05
C GLN A 513 -21.77 -20.61 -27.68
N GLU A 514 -20.74 -20.69 -26.83
CA GLU A 514 -20.73 -20.03 -25.51
C GLU A 514 -20.66 -18.50 -25.65
N TRP A 515 -19.99 -18.00 -26.69
CA TRP A 515 -19.89 -16.58 -26.99
C TRP A 515 -21.12 -16.00 -27.72
N SER A 516 -22.07 -16.87 -28.12
CA SER A 516 -23.18 -16.46 -29.00
C SER A 516 -24.10 -15.35 -28.43
N MET A 517 -24.23 -15.24 -27.11
CA MET A 517 -25.03 -14.21 -26.46
C MET A 517 -24.22 -12.95 -26.09
N MET A 518 -22.91 -13.05 -26.11
CA MET A 518 -22.04 -11.98 -25.61
C MET A 518 -22.10 -10.68 -26.42
N PRO A 519 -22.26 -10.68 -27.75
CA PRO A 519 -22.36 -9.42 -28.49
C PRO A 519 -23.50 -8.52 -28.02
N ASP A 520 -24.65 -9.10 -27.74
CA ASP A 520 -25.82 -8.33 -27.26
C ASP A 520 -25.68 -7.92 -25.79
N ILE A 521 -25.07 -8.76 -24.98
CA ILE A 521 -24.67 -8.42 -23.60
C ILE A 521 -23.66 -7.26 -23.59
N CYS A 522 -22.59 -7.35 -24.42
CA CYS A 522 -21.59 -6.27 -24.53
C CYS A 522 -22.22 -4.97 -25.01
N LYS A 523 -23.18 -5.03 -25.95
CA LYS A 523 -23.95 -3.86 -26.39
C LYS A 523 -24.73 -3.24 -25.23
N HIS A 524 -25.38 -4.06 -24.40
CA HIS A 524 -26.15 -3.58 -23.23
C HIS A 524 -25.28 -2.85 -22.21
N PHE A 525 -24.06 -3.33 -21.98
CA PHE A 525 -23.08 -2.74 -21.07
C PHE A 525 -22.11 -1.76 -21.75
N GLU A 526 -22.37 -1.35 -22.99
CA GLU A 526 -21.51 -0.40 -23.75
C GLU A 526 -20.04 -0.84 -23.88
N LEU A 527 -19.80 -2.15 -23.89
CA LEU A 527 -18.49 -2.75 -24.15
C LEU A 527 -18.27 -2.89 -25.68
N ILE A 528 -17.90 -1.77 -26.32
CA ILE A 528 -17.92 -1.65 -27.80
C ILE A 528 -16.82 -2.51 -28.44
N VAL A 529 -15.60 -2.48 -27.87
CA VAL A 529 -14.45 -3.24 -28.38
C VAL A 529 -14.71 -4.74 -28.29
N SER A 530 -15.18 -5.21 -27.17
CA SER A 530 -15.55 -6.63 -26.95
C SER A 530 -16.69 -7.07 -27.86
N LYS A 531 -17.72 -6.25 -28.01
CA LYS A 531 -18.83 -6.53 -28.93
C LYS A 531 -18.34 -6.81 -30.35
N ASP A 532 -17.52 -5.90 -30.88
CA ASP A 532 -17.06 -5.98 -32.27
C ASP A 532 -16.06 -7.12 -32.47
N THR A 533 -15.17 -7.37 -31.53
CA THR A 533 -14.23 -8.50 -31.58
C THR A 533 -14.95 -9.86 -31.52
N ILE A 534 -15.98 -9.97 -30.69
CA ILE A 534 -16.77 -11.21 -30.58
C ILE A 534 -17.63 -11.41 -31.85
N LEU A 535 -18.22 -10.36 -32.38
CA LEU A 535 -18.94 -10.45 -33.68
C LEU A 535 -18.00 -10.89 -34.81
N TYR A 536 -16.77 -10.34 -34.85
CA TYR A 536 -15.74 -10.78 -35.81
C TYR A 536 -15.42 -12.27 -35.62
N ARG A 537 -15.17 -12.73 -34.41
CA ARG A 537 -14.92 -14.15 -34.12
C ARG A 537 -16.06 -15.06 -34.56
N LEU A 538 -17.32 -14.63 -34.39
CA LEU A 538 -18.52 -15.37 -34.76
C LEU A 538 -18.88 -15.23 -36.27
N ARG A 539 -18.06 -14.54 -37.07
CA ARG A 539 -18.25 -14.30 -38.51
C ARG A 539 -19.43 -13.40 -38.86
N TYR A 540 -19.70 -12.40 -38.02
CA TYR A 540 -20.69 -11.34 -38.24
C TYR A 540 -20.01 -9.99 -38.49
N GLU A 541 -19.00 -9.96 -39.37
CA GLU A 541 -18.21 -8.76 -39.71
C GLU A 541 -19.10 -7.60 -40.18
N GLU A 542 -20.19 -7.91 -40.87
CA GLU A 542 -21.16 -6.91 -41.32
C GLU A 542 -21.86 -6.13 -40.20
N LYS A 543 -21.93 -6.73 -38.99
CA LYS A 543 -22.57 -6.13 -37.82
C LYS A 543 -21.60 -5.39 -36.91
N THR A 544 -20.31 -5.42 -37.18
CA THR A 544 -19.29 -4.63 -36.43
C THR A 544 -19.45 -3.13 -36.69
N SER A 545 -18.96 -2.31 -35.81
CA SER A 545 -18.97 -0.85 -35.96
C SER A 545 -18.16 -0.42 -37.19
N GLN A 546 -18.46 0.76 -37.73
CA GLN A 546 -17.71 1.31 -38.83
C GLN A 546 -16.26 1.62 -38.42
N GLU A 547 -16.08 2.10 -37.22
CA GLU A 547 -14.76 2.39 -36.63
C GLU A 547 -13.89 1.12 -36.54
N PHE A 548 -14.44 0.00 -36.12
CA PHE A 548 -13.73 -1.30 -36.09
C PHE A 548 -13.31 -1.72 -37.50
N LYS A 549 -14.18 -1.51 -38.49
CA LYS A 549 -13.89 -1.83 -39.90
C LYS A 549 -12.78 -0.96 -40.49
N ASP A 550 -12.83 0.34 -40.23
CA ASP A 550 -11.93 1.33 -40.81
C ASP A 550 -10.54 1.28 -40.15
N ILE A 551 -10.45 1.03 -38.84
CA ILE A 551 -9.18 1.03 -38.10
C ILE A 551 -8.58 -0.37 -38.04
N ILE A 552 -9.37 -1.36 -37.62
CA ILE A 552 -8.86 -2.70 -37.31
C ILE A 552 -8.87 -3.62 -38.53
N LEU A 553 -9.99 -3.69 -39.27
CA LEU A 553 -10.10 -4.61 -40.41
C LEU A 553 -9.46 -4.08 -41.69
N ALA A 554 -9.32 -2.76 -41.81
CA ALA A 554 -8.66 -2.15 -42.98
C ALA A 554 -7.13 -2.27 -42.92
N ASP A 555 -6.53 -2.32 -41.75
CA ASP A 555 -5.09 -2.54 -41.57
C ASP A 555 -4.75 -4.05 -41.68
N PRO A 556 -3.96 -4.47 -42.71
CA PRO A 556 -3.58 -5.88 -42.84
C PRO A 556 -2.80 -6.41 -41.65
N LYS A 557 -1.98 -5.59 -40.99
CA LYS A 557 -1.19 -6.00 -39.83
C LYS A 557 -2.09 -6.25 -38.59
N CYS A 558 -3.06 -5.38 -38.33
CA CYS A 558 -4.03 -5.56 -37.30
C CYS A 558 -4.88 -6.81 -37.52
N LYS A 559 -5.33 -7.00 -38.77
CA LYS A 559 -6.11 -8.18 -39.16
C LYS A 559 -5.31 -9.49 -38.98
N GLU A 560 -4.04 -9.48 -39.41
CA GLU A 560 -3.15 -10.64 -39.22
C GLU A 560 -2.88 -10.91 -37.72
N HIS A 561 -2.67 -9.86 -36.92
CA HIS A 561 -2.49 -9.98 -35.46
C HIS A 561 -3.73 -10.57 -34.77
N ILE A 562 -4.91 -10.07 -35.11
CA ILE A 562 -6.17 -10.61 -34.58
C ILE A 562 -6.37 -12.08 -35.00
N ALA A 563 -6.12 -12.41 -36.26
CA ALA A 563 -6.18 -13.79 -36.73
C ALA A 563 -5.18 -14.67 -35.98
N GLY A 564 -3.96 -14.20 -35.76
CA GLY A 564 -2.95 -14.89 -34.95
C GLY A 564 -3.38 -15.12 -33.51
N LEU A 565 -4.08 -14.18 -32.90
CA LEU A 565 -4.65 -14.35 -31.54
C LEU A 565 -5.76 -15.39 -31.49
N VAL A 566 -6.59 -15.46 -32.52
CA VAL A 566 -7.64 -16.49 -32.64
C VAL A 566 -7.03 -17.87 -32.86
N ASP A 567 -5.98 -17.98 -33.65
CA ASP A 567 -5.30 -19.25 -33.97
C ASP A 567 -4.27 -19.65 -32.90
N SER A 568 -3.80 -18.69 -32.08
CA SER A 568 -2.86 -18.98 -31.02
C SER A 568 -3.57 -19.76 -29.92
N SER A 569 -3.05 -20.96 -29.63
CA SER A 569 -3.44 -21.75 -28.45
C SER A 569 -2.93 -21.13 -27.13
N ILE A 570 -2.67 -19.83 -27.09
CA ILE A 570 -2.27 -19.12 -25.88
C ILE A 570 -3.51 -19.02 -24.96
N SER A 571 -3.79 -20.10 -24.28
CA SER A 571 -4.80 -20.12 -23.23
C SER A 571 -4.19 -19.61 -21.94
N LEU A 572 -4.11 -18.30 -21.80
CA LEU A 572 -3.82 -17.69 -20.51
C LEU A 572 -4.82 -18.16 -19.47
N PHE A 573 -6.08 -18.15 -19.83
CA PHE A 573 -7.17 -18.71 -19.03
C PHE A 573 -8.21 -19.30 -19.98
N LYS A 574 -8.78 -20.44 -19.61
CA LYS A 574 -9.93 -20.98 -20.31
C LYS A 574 -11.17 -20.29 -19.77
N PRO A 575 -11.79 -19.33 -20.47
CA PRO A 575 -13.02 -18.71 -20.00
C PRO A 575 -14.08 -19.77 -19.80
N PHE A 576 -14.86 -19.61 -18.75
CA PHE A 576 -15.97 -20.50 -18.45
C PHE A 576 -17.23 -19.73 -18.13
N PHE A 577 -18.32 -20.33 -18.49
CA PHE A 577 -19.66 -19.91 -18.18
C PHE A 577 -20.25 -20.96 -17.23
N THR A 578 -20.99 -20.57 -16.21
CA THR A 578 -21.40 -21.41 -15.08
C THR A 578 -22.29 -22.62 -15.39
N ASN A 579 -22.67 -22.80 -16.63
CA ASN A 579 -23.54 -23.93 -17.02
C ASN A 579 -22.80 -25.24 -17.32
N LYS A 580 -21.47 -25.29 -17.05
CA LYS A 580 -20.72 -26.55 -17.28
C LYS A 580 -20.85 -27.49 -16.08
N LYS A 581 -21.09 -28.78 -16.39
CA LYS A 581 -21.13 -29.83 -15.38
C LYS A 581 -19.82 -30.05 -14.65
N ILE A 582 -18.69 -29.62 -15.21
CA ILE A 582 -17.33 -29.73 -14.65
C ILE A 582 -16.57 -28.48 -14.97
N SER A 583 -15.96 -27.88 -13.96
CA SER A 583 -15.07 -26.71 -14.12
C SER A 583 -13.80 -26.87 -13.27
N ASN A 584 -12.76 -26.21 -13.69
CA ASN A 584 -11.47 -26.22 -13.00
C ASN A 584 -11.09 -24.78 -12.64
N LEU A 585 -10.72 -24.57 -11.40
CA LEU A 585 -10.03 -23.38 -10.95
C LEU A 585 -8.59 -23.74 -10.58
N LYS A 586 -7.68 -22.80 -10.76
CA LYS A 586 -6.26 -23.02 -10.45
C LYS A 586 -5.64 -21.79 -9.82
N THR A 587 -4.68 -22.01 -8.95
CA THR A 587 -3.76 -20.98 -8.46
C THR A 587 -2.34 -21.52 -8.46
N LEU A 588 -1.37 -20.62 -8.57
CA LEU A 588 0.06 -20.93 -8.45
C LEU A 588 0.59 -20.19 -7.24
N VAL A 589 1.08 -20.92 -6.25
CA VAL A 589 1.68 -20.35 -5.06
C VAL A 589 2.88 -21.18 -4.62
N ASN A 590 3.96 -20.49 -4.32
CA ASN A 590 5.26 -21.10 -3.93
C ASN A 590 5.71 -22.22 -4.90
N GLY A 591 5.48 -22.02 -6.22
CA GLY A 591 5.87 -22.97 -7.27
C GLY A 591 5.01 -24.19 -7.42
N CYS A 592 3.93 -24.32 -6.63
CA CYS A 592 2.96 -25.40 -6.76
C CYS A 592 1.67 -24.88 -7.40
N THR A 593 1.24 -25.55 -8.48
CA THR A 593 -0.06 -25.29 -9.08
C THR A 593 -1.13 -26.13 -8.40
N PHE A 594 -2.05 -25.49 -7.72
CA PHE A 594 -3.24 -26.15 -7.17
C PHE A 594 -4.37 -26.08 -8.21
N VAL A 595 -4.92 -27.23 -8.56
CA VAL A 595 -6.04 -27.33 -9.50
C VAL A 595 -7.23 -27.93 -8.76
N VAL A 596 -8.28 -27.15 -8.58
CA VAL A 596 -9.53 -27.61 -7.99
C VAL A 596 -10.53 -27.92 -9.11
N THR A 597 -10.85 -29.17 -9.27
CA THR A 597 -11.92 -29.65 -10.18
C THR A 597 -13.19 -29.80 -9.38
N PHE A 598 -14.24 -29.12 -9.77
CA PHE A 598 -15.54 -29.22 -9.10
C PHE A 598 -16.65 -29.62 -10.08
N TYR A 599 -17.68 -30.25 -9.52
CA TYR A 599 -18.85 -30.77 -10.25
C TYR A 599 -20.08 -30.10 -9.68
N GLY A 600 -20.72 -29.24 -10.42
CA GLY A 600 -21.96 -28.61 -10.00
C GLY A 600 -22.09 -27.17 -10.41
N ASP A 601 -22.89 -26.45 -9.65
CA ASP A 601 -23.31 -25.09 -9.85
C ASP A 601 -22.34 -24.06 -9.21
N GLU A 602 -22.78 -22.83 -9.17
CA GLU A 602 -22.06 -21.66 -8.62
C GLU A 602 -21.68 -21.85 -7.14
N LYS A 603 -22.47 -22.63 -6.36
CA LYS A 603 -22.12 -22.95 -4.97
C LYS A 603 -20.87 -23.81 -4.88
N CYS A 604 -20.74 -24.77 -5.78
CA CYS A 604 -19.54 -25.59 -5.86
C CYS A 604 -18.32 -24.78 -6.22
N GLN A 605 -18.48 -23.79 -7.09
CA GLN A 605 -17.46 -22.83 -7.44
C GLN A 605 -17.04 -21.99 -6.22
N ALA A 606 -17.99 -21.46 -5.46
CA ALA A 606 -17.70 -20.66 -4.26
C ALA A 606 -16.88 -21.46 -3.23
N TYR A 607 -17.15 -22.74 -3.05
CA TYR A 607 -16.33 -23.60 -2.20
C TYR A 607 -14.93 -23.83 -2.76
N ALA A 608 -14.81 -23.97 -4.08
CA ALA A 608 -13.51 -24.11 -4.71
C ALA A 608 -12.66 -22.83 -4.56
N GLU A 609 -13.27 -21.66 -4.77
CA GLU A 609 -12.63 -20.37 -4.59
C GLU A 609 -12.21 -20.14 -3.13
N MET A 610 -13.07 -20.46 -2.17
CA MET A 610 -12.77 -20.38 -0.75
C MET A 610 -11.55 -21.25 -0.37
N LEU A 611 -11.51 -22.49 -0.87
CA LEU A 611 -10.38 -23.39 -0.62
C LEU A 611 -9.08 -22.85 -1.22
N LEU A 612 -9.13 -22.33 -2.46
CA LEU A 612 -7.97 -21.73 -3.10
C LEU A 612 -7.49 -20.49 -2.35
N SER A 613 -8.41 -19.61 -1.93
CA SER A 613 -8.09 -18.44 -1.10
C SER A 613 -7.40 -18.85 0.21
N PHE A 614 -7.87 -19.88 0.86
CA PHE A 614 -7.25 -20.39 2.08
C PHE A 614 -5.83 -20.92 1.83
N ILE A 615 -5.62 -21.69 0.76
CA ILE A 615 -4.30 -22.18 0.34
C ILE A 615 -3.36 -21.02 0.02
N GLU A 616 -3.79 -20.06 -0.75
CA GLU A 616 -3.02 -18.87 -1.11
C GLU A 616 -2.55 -18.09 0.12
N SER A 617 -3.49 -17.78 1.01
CA SER A 617 -3.17 -17.01 2.22
C SER A 617 -2.24 -17.76 3.15
N PHE A 618 -2.43 -19.05 3.31
CA PHE A 618 -1.56 -19.89 4.13
C PHE A 618 -0.15 -19.93 3.55
N LEU A 619 -0.01 -20.28 2.28
CA LEU A 619 1.30 -20.44 1.65
C LEU A 619 2.04 -19.11 1.43
N ALA A 620 1.32 -17.98 1.29
CA ALA A 620 1.93 -16.66 1.25
C ALA A 620 2.62 -16.28 2.58
N THR A 621 2.19 -16.87 3.70
CA THR A 621 2.79 -16.66 5.01
C THR A 621 4.03 -17.52 5.24
N MET A 622 4.19 -18.60 4.46
CA MET A 622 5.31 -19.53 4.56
C MET A 622 6.49 -19.07 3.70
N ASN A 623 7.67 -19.16 4.23
CA ASN A 623 8.89 -18.93 3.47
C ASN A 623 9.61 -20.24 3.16
N ALA A 624 10.66 -20.19 2.34
CA ALA A 624 11.40 -21.40 1.93
C ALA A 624 12.10 -22.12 3.09
N LYS A 625 12.27 -21.50 4.25
CA LYS A 625 12.80 -22.16 5.46
C LYS A 625 11.71 -22.95 6.18
N ASP A 626 10.46 -22.53 6.03
CA ASP A 626 9.32 -23.19 6.68
C ASP A 626 8.87 -24.41 5.88
N ILE A 627 8.85 -24.30 4.55
CA ILE A 627 8.36 -25.37 3.68
C ILE A 627 9.16 -25.45 2.37
N ALA A 628 9.60 -26.65 2.01
CA ALA A 628 10.15 -26.96 0.70
C ALA A 628 9.07 -27.65 -0.14
N ILE A 629 8.56 -26.98 -1.17
CA ILE A 629 7.51 -27.54 -2.01
C ILE A 629 8.12 -28.56 -2.98
N ALA A 630 7.69 -29.79 -2.85
CA ALA A 630 8.21 -30.91 -3.60
C ALA A 630 7.36 -31.26 -4.84
N PHE A 631 6.10 -30.84 -4.87
CA PHE A 631 5.19 -31.18 -5.95
C PHE A 631 4.89 -29.97 -6.82
N PRO A 632 5.10 -30.02 -8.14
CA PRO A 632 4.78 -28.91 -9.04
C PRO A 632 3.27 -28.74 -9.23
N LYS A 633 2.47 -29.76 -8.91
CA LYS A 633 1.03 -29.75 -9.11
C LYS A 633 0.29 -30.60 -8.09
N ILE A 634 -0.77 -30.03 -7.51
CA ILE A 634 -1.73 -30.71 -6.64
C ILE A 634 -3.11 -30.65 -7.29
N GLU A 635 -3.76 -31.79 -7.39
CA GLU A 635 -5.10 -31.95 -7.95
C GLU A 635 -6.11 -32.19 -6.83
N ILE A 636 -7.17 -31.38 -6.77
CA ILE A 636 -8.22 -31.46 -5.78
C ILE A 636 -9.53 -31.66 -6.49
N VAL A 637 -10.21 -32.77 -6.21
CA VAL A 637 -11.56 -33.05 -6.73
C VAL A 637 -12.58 -32.72 -5.65
N LEU A 638 -13.35 -31.66 -5.86
CA LEU A 638 -14.36 -31.18 -4.93
C LEU A 638 -15.76 -31.60 -5.38
N LYS A 639 -16.52 -32.20 -4.47
CA LYS A 639 -17.91 -32.58 -4.68
C LYS A 639 -18.79 -32.05 -3.56
N VAL A 640 -19.85 -31.36 -3.92
CA VAL A 640 -20.87 -30.92 -2.98
C VAL A 640 -22.04 -31.88 -3.04
N LYS A 641 -22.51 -32.31 -1.88
CA LYS A 641 -23.60 -33.30 -1.72
C LYS A 641 -24.64 -32.79 -0.74
N ASN A 642 -25.86 -33.25 -0.90
CA ASN A 642 -26.97 -32.92 0.01
C ASN A 642 -27.08 -33.91 1.18
N SER A 643 -26.20 -34.89 1.27
CA SER A 643 -26.17 -35.89 2.34
C SER A 643 -24.76 -36.44 2.55
N GLY A 644 -24.50 -37.01 3.72
CA GLY A 644 -23.21 -37.61 4.08
C GLY A 644 -22.37 -36.69 4.97
N LYS A 645 -21.14 -37.07 5.27
CA LYS A 645 -20.19 -36.28 6.08
C LYS A 645 -19.28 -35.45 5.18
N THR A 646 -18.94 -34.22 5.61
CA THR A 646 -17.85 -33.44 5.03
C THR A 646 -16.53 -34.15 5.33
N THR A 647 -15.75 -34.47 4.31
CA THR A 647 -14.52 -35.26 4.42
C THR A 647 -13.45 -34.83 3.43
N VAL A 648 -12.20 -34.89 3.87
CA VAL A 648 -10.98 -34.80 3.03
C VAL A 648 -10.35 -36.19 2.98
N LYS A 649 -10.03 -36.68 1.78
CA LYS A 649 -9.37 -37.96 1.58
C LYS A 649 -8.30 -37.84 0.51
N LYS A 650 -7.22 -38.62 0.65
CA LYS A 650 -6.27 -38.82 -0.46
C LYS A 650 -6.95 -39.52 -1.62
N GLY A 651 -6.60 -39.14 -2.84
CA GLY A 651 -7.03 -39.79 -4.06
C GLY A 651 -6.20 -41.04 -4.39
N SER A 652 -6.25 -41.45 -5.64
CA SER A 652 -5.50 -42.59 -6.16
C SER A 652 -4.01 -42.26 -6.36
N LYS A 653 -3.70 -40.99 -6.63
CA LYS A 653 -2.35 -40.48 -6.76
C LYS A 653 -1.94 -39.72 -5.49
N THR A 654 -0.66 -39.68 -5.17
CA THR A 654 -0.14 -38.95 -4.01
C THR A 654 -0.47 -37.46 -4.04
N THR A 655 -0.55 -36.88 -5.24
CA THR A 655 -0.89 -35.46 -5.50
C THR A 655 -2.38 -35.20 -5.69
N GLU A 656 -3.22 -36.23 -5.51
CA GLU A 656 -4.69 -36.12 -5.69
C GLU A 656 -5.39 -36.11 -4.35
N TYR A 657 -6.32 -35.14 -4.15
CA TYR A 657 -7.21 -35.08 -3.00
C TYR A 657 -8.65 -35.09 -3.42
N LYS A 658 -9.50 -35.76 -2.62
CA LYS A 658 -10.95 -35.83 -2.83
C LYS A 658 -11.64 -35.17 -1.64
N ILE A 659 -12.33 -34.07 -1.89
CA ILE A 659 -13.07 -33.33 -0.90
C ILE A 659 -14.57 -33.50 -1.18
N ASN A 660 -15.31 -33.95 -0.17
CA ASN A 660 -16.77 -33.99 -0.21
C ASN A 660 -17.30 -33.02 0.85
N ILE A 661 -18.18 -32.13 0.44
CA ILE A 661 -18.84 -31.16 1.32
C ILE A 661 -20.31 -31.51 1.41
N ASN A 662 -20.83 -31.63 2.63
CA ASN A 662 -22.26 -31.74 2.86
C ASN A 662 -22.88 -30.33 2.98
N GLN A 663 -23.59 -29.92 1.97
CA GLN A 663 -24.16 -28.56 1.89
C GLN A 663 -25.25 -28.30 2.95
N VAL A 664 -25.96 -29.36 3.40
CA VAL A 664 -27.11 -29.21 4.32
C VAL A 664 -26.67 -29.06 5.77
N THR A 665 -25.56 -29.70 6.16
CA THR A 665 -25.12 -29.76 7.56
C THR A 665 -23.81 -29.03 7.82
N ALA A 666 -23.12 -28.53 6.78
CA ALA A 666 -21.84 -27.88 6.93
C ALA A 666 -22.02 -26.51 7.57
N THR A 667 -21.36 -26.33 8.70
CA THR A 667 -21.21 -25.04 9.40
C THR A 667 -19.93 -24.33 8.96
N GLU A 668 -19.75 -23.07 9.34
CA GLU A 668 -18.48 -22.35 9.14
C GLU A 668 -17.31 -23.13 9.77
N GLN A 669 -17.51 -23.76 10.92
CA GLN A 669 -16.51 -24.58 11.59
C GLN A 669 -16.16 -25.85 10.77
N ASP A 670 -17.11 -26.44 10.06
CA ASP A 670 -16.83 -27.59 9.20
C ASP A 670 -15.95 -27.21 8.00
N TYR A 671 -16.14 -26.01 7.44
CA TYR A 671 -15.27 -25.48 6.37
C TYR A 671 -13.87 -25.18 6.87
N TRP A 672 -13.75 -24.59 8.05
CA TRP A 672 -12.47 -24.39 8.71
C TRP A 672 -11.73 -25.71 8.92
N ASN A 673 -12.39 -26.70 9.50
CA ASN A 673 -11.82 -28.00 9.74
C ASN A 673 -11.40 -28.71 8.44
N LEU A 674 -12.15 -28.52 7.36
CA LEU A 674 -11.82 -29.06 6.04
C LEU A 674 -10.55 -28.43 5.48
N CYS A 675 -10.45 -27.11 5.51
CA CYS A 675 -9.29 -26.39 5.02
C CYS A 675 -8.04 -26.74 5.83
N THR A 676 -8.15 -26.78 7.16
CA THR A 676 -7.03 -27.16 8.05
C THR A 676 -6.59 -28.60 7.87
N GLN A 677 -7.52 -29.53 7.69
CA GLN A 677 -7.19 -30.93 7.36
C GLN A 677 -6.46 -31.05 6.01
N PHE A 678 -6.91 -30.31 4.99
CA PHE A 678 -6.22 -30.29 3.71
C PHE A 678 -4.80 -29.77 3.87
N LEU A 679 -4.61 -28.66 4.57
CA LEU A 679 -3.27 -28.10 4.82
C LEU A 679 -2.38 -29.05 5.63
N ALA A 680 -2.91 -29.71 6.64
CA ALA A 680 -2.15 -30.72 7.39
C ALA A 680 -1.67 -31.87 6.49
N PHE A 681 -2.52 -32.38 5.60
CA PHE A 681 -2.10 -33.37 4.61
C PHE A 681 -1.04 -32.84 3.64
N PHE A 682 -1.22 -31.61 3.14
CA PHE A 682 -0.27 -30.97 2.26
C PHE A 682 1.09 -30.79 2.93
N LEU A 683 1.12 -30.30 4.17
CA LEU A 683 2.35 -30.13 4.95
C LEU A 683 3.06 -31.44 5.24
N THR A 684 2.33 -32.48 5.58
CA THR A 684 2.91 -33.83 5.82
C THR A 684 3.61 -34.38 4.58
N LEU A 685 3.13 -34.01 3.37
CA LEU A 685 3.76 -34.45 2.12
C LEU A 685 5.00 -33.64 1.76
N ASN A 686 5.04 -32.36 2.13
CA ASN A 686 6.06 -31.41 1.64
C ASN A 686 7.09 -31.03 2.72
N SER A 687 6.85 -31.34 3.98
CA SER A 687 7.76 -31.05 5.08
C SER A 687 8.41 -32.33 5.61
N GLN A 688 9.74 -32.36 5.64
CA GLN A 688 10.48 -33.51 6.20
C GLN A 688 10.76 -33.39 7.70
N THR A 689 10.57 -32.20 8.30
CA THR A 689 11.15 -31.91 9.62
C THR A 689 10.26 -31.14 10.59
N ILE A 690 9.06 -30.67 10.17
CA ILE A 690 8.27 -29.77 11.00
C ILE A 690 6.91 -30.40 11.33
N ASN A 691 6.57 -30.37 12.63
CA ASN A 691 5.22 -30.65 13.09
C ASN A 691 4.28 -29.55 12.54
N ALA A 692 3.28 -29.95 11.75
CA ALA A 692 2.37 -29.03 11.10
C ALA A 692 1.58 -28.16 12.10
N GLU A 693 1.23 -28.71 13.25
CA GLU A 693 0.54 -27.98 14.33
C GLU A 693 1.46 -26.91 14.93
N GLU A 694 2.68 -27.27 15.27
CA GLU A 694 3.66 -26.35 15.86
C GLU A 694 3.97 -25.19 14.91
N MET A 695 4.13 -25.48 13.61
CA MET A 695 4.36 -24.44 12.62
C MET A 695 3.14 -23.52 12.47
N PHE A 696 1.93 -24.10 12.46
CA PHE A 696 0.69 -23.32 12.37
C PHE A 696 0.52 -22.41 13.59
N ASP A 697 0.77 -22.92 14.79
CA ASP A 697 0.68 -22.15 16.03
C ASP A 697 1.72 -21.04 16.07
N LYS A 698 2.95 -21.35 15.68
CA LYS A 698 4.01 -20.34 15.56
C LYS A 698 3.61 -19.21 14.60
N LYS A 699 3.14 -19.53 13.41
CA LYS A 699 2.72 -18.54 12.42
C LYS A 699 1.45 -17.79 12.84
N ASN A 700 0.61 -18.40 13.64
CA ASN A 700 -0.54 -17.72 14.23
C ASN A 700 -0.11 -16.61 15.19
N VAL A 701 0.86 -16.88 16.05
CA VAL A 701 1.42 -15.89 16.98
C VAL A 701 2.20 -14.80 16.23
N GLU A 702 3.05 -15.19 15.27
CA GLU A 702 3.93 -14.26 14.55
C GLU A 702 3.17 -13.37 13.55
N ASP A 703 2.17 -13.91 12.86
CA ASP A 703 1.58 -13.27 11.67
C ASP A 703 0.05 -13.12 11.72
N GLY A 704 -0.62 -13.48 12.80
CA GLY A 704 -2.09 -13.46 12.91
C GLY A 704 -2.77 -14.36 11.87
N LEU A 705 -2.14 -15.46 11.48
CA LEU A 705 -2.55 -16.30 10.35
C LEU A 705 -3.95 -16.86 10.53
N ARG A 706 -4.29 -17.37 11.72
CA ARG A 706 -5.59 -18.00 12.00
C ARG A 706 -6.75 -17.06 11.75
N ASP A 707 -6.67 -15.86 12.28
CA ASP A 707 -7.76 -14.88 12.19
C ASP A 707 -7.95 -14.40 10.76
N ARG A 708 -6.86 -14.21 10.02
CA ARG A 708 -6.90 -13.90 8.59
C ARG A 708 -7.55 -15.03 7.79
N LEU A 709 -7.21 -16.29 8.07
CA LEU A 709 -7.82 -17.44 7.41
C LEU A 709 -9.31 -17.59 7.75
N VAL A 710 -9.72 -17.24 8.99
CA VAL A 710 -11.15 -17.21 9.37
C VAL A 710 -11.90 -16.19 8.53
N ILE A 711 -11.36 -14.99 8.34
CA ILE A 711 -11.98 -13.96 7.49
C ILE A 711 -12.16 -14.48 6.05
N LEU A 712 -11.14 -15.10 5.49
CA LEU A 712 -11.20 -15.64 4.12
C LEU A 712 -12.16 -16.82 3.98
N SER A 713 -12.38 -17.59 5.04
CA SER A 713 -13.34 -18.72 5.02
C SER A 713 -14.81 -18.28 5.06
N ASN A 714 -15.08 -17.02 5.39
CA ASN A 714 -16.44 -16.47 5.47
C ASN A 714 -16.97 -15.86 4.16
N TYR A 715 -16.31 -16.12 3.04
CA TYR A 715 -16.63 -15.55 1.72
C TYR A 715 -18.11 -15.66 1.34
N GLN A 716 -18.74 -16.82 1.56
CA GLN A 716 -20.17 -17.02 1.21
C GLN A 716 -21.11 -16.10 1.99
N ARG A 717 -20.82 -15.89 3.26
CA ARG A 717 -21.59 -14.97 4.10
C ARG A 717 -21.47 -13.54 3.60
N GLU A 718 -20.26 -13.11 3.29
CA GLU A 718 -20.00 -11.77 2.78
C GLU A 718 -20.66 -11.54 1.41
N PHE A 719 -20.57 -12.53 0.53
CA PHE A 719 -21.25 -12.47 -0.76
C PHE A 719 -22.76 -12.35 -0.62
N LYS A 720 -23.36 -13.10 0.32
CA LYS A 720 -24.79 -13.01 0.63
C LYS A 720 -25.21 -11.63 1.14
N LEU A 721 -24.36 -10.97 1.92
CA LEU A 721 -24.61 -9.59 2.38
C LEU A 721 -24.63 -8.60 1.20
N VAL A 722 -23.76 -8.77 0.22
CA VAL A 722 -23.70 -7.90 -0.96
C VAL A 722 -24.91 -8.07 -1.87
N PHE A 723 -25.29 -9.30 -2.17
CA PHE A 723 -26.33 -9.58 -3.16
C PHE A 723 -27.71 -9.93 -2.56
N ASN A 724 -27.83 -10.00 -1.25
CA ASN A 724 -29.04 -10.48 -0.53
C ASN A 724 -29.57 -11.83 -1.08
N SER A 725 -28.68 -12.65 -1.59
CA SER A 725 -29.00 -13.97 -2.16
C SER A 725 -27.87 -14.94 -1.94
N ASP A 726 -28.21 -16.23 -1.87
CA ASP A 726 -27.24 -17.29 -2.02
C ASP A 726 -26.56 -17.16 -3.39
N TYR A 727 -25.32 -17.66 -3.54
CA TYR A 727 -24.49 -17.59 -4.75
C TYR A 727 -25.17 -18.21 -5.99
N LYS A 728 -26.19 -17.56 -6.51
CA LYS A 728 -27.01 -18.01 -7.64
C LYS A 728 -27.25 -16.88 -8.61
N ILE A 729 -26.20 -16.37 -9.23
CA ILE A 729 -26.40 -15.30 -10.20
C ILE A 729 -25.95 -15.82 -11.56
N GLY A 730 -26.87 -16.44 -12.28
CA GLY A 730 -26.70 -16.75 -13.68
C GLY A 730 -27.25 -15.63 -14.56
N ILE A 731 -26.65 -15.40 -15.70
CA ILE A 731 -27.09 -14.40 -16.71
C ILE A 731 -28.60 -14.57 -17.06
N GLU A 732 -29.13 -15.75 -16.90
CA GLU A 732 -30.50 -16.10 -17.25
C GLU A 732 -31.57 -15.77 -16.19
N GLN A 733 -31.19 -15.40 -14.97
CA GLN A 733 -32.12 -15.35 -13.82
C GLN A 733 -32.51 -13.96 -13.38
N TRP A 734 -31.96 -12.89 -13.97
CA TRP A 734 -32.18 -11.57 -13.47
C TRP A 734 -32.90 -10.68 -14.50
N TRP A 735 -33.25 -9.53 -14.13
CA TRP A 735 -33.71 -8.30 -14.74
C TRP A 735 -33.02 -7.89 -16.07
N LEU A 736 -32.12 -8.68 -16.62
CA LEU A 736 -31.52 -8.43 -17.92
C LEU A 736 -32.51 -8.76 -19.03
N PRO A 737 -32.60 -7.98 -20.11
CA PRO A 737 -33.48 -8.27 -21.23
C PRO A 737 -33.13 -9.60 -21.88
N LYS A 738 -34.05 -10.17 -22.68
CA LYS A 738 -33.71 -11.35 -23.50
C LYS A 738 -32.68 -10.92 -24.54
N PHE A 739 -31.52 -11.53 -24.50
CA PHE A 739 -30.43 -11.25 -25.41
C PHE A 739 -30.58 -12.03 -26.73
N GLU A 740 -30.22 -11.38 -27.84
CA GLU A 740 -30.15 -12.02 -29.16
C GLU A 740 -28.95 -12.98 -29.19
N LYS A 741 -29.14 -14.15 -29.87
CA LYS A 741 -28.07 -15.14 -30.04
C LYS A 741 -27.49 -15.04 -31.44
N TYR A 742 -26.17 -15.02 -31.52
CA TYR A 742 -25.40 -15.03 -32.75
C TYR A 742 -24.70 -16.39 -32.93
N PRO A 743 -25.35 -17.40 -33.48
CA PRO A 743 -24.71 -18.71 -33.72
C PRO A 743 -23.59 -18.53 -34.76
N ASN A 744 -22.47 -19.23 -34.59
CA ASN A 744 -21.37 -19.15 -35.55
C ASN A 744 -21.81 -19.63 -36.92
N LYS A 745 -21.59 -18.81 -37.95
CA LYS A 745 -21.96 -19.10 -39.33
C LYS A 745 -21.19 -20.29 -39.95
N ASN A 746 -20.05 -20.71 -39.38
CA ASN A 746 -19.22 -21.81 -39.93
C ASN A 746 -19.20 -23.08 -39.08
N ALA A 747 -20.07 -23.22 -38.12
CA ALA A 747 -20.08 -24.39 -37.19
C ALA A 747 -20.26 -25.76 -37.85
N GLN A 748 -20.53 -25.85 -39.14
CA GLN A 748 -20.72 -27.12 -39.84
C GLN A 748 -19.41 -27.77 -40.37
N ASN A 749 -18.23 -27.11 -40.23
CA ASN A 749 -16.97 -27.60 -40.79
C ASN A 749 -15.85 -27.90 -39.78
N SER A 750 -16.09 -27.84 -38.48
CA SER A 750 -15.00 -27.89 -37.47
C SER A 750 -14.76 -29.25 -36.81
N GLU A 751 -15.41 -30.32 -37.22
CA GLU A 751 -15.16 -31.68 -36.67
C GLU A 751 -13.90 -32.37 -37.19
N LYS A 752 -13.11 -31.78 -38.06
CA LYS A 752 -11.92 -32.43 -38.68
C LYS A 752 -10.54 -31.92 -38.25
N SER A 753 -10.39 -31.09 -37.24
CA SER A 753 -9.04 -30.53 -36.89
C SER A 753 -8.36 -31.12 -35.65
N GLU A 754 -8.89 -32.17 -35.02
CA GLU A 754 -8.25 -32.79 -33.81
C GLU A 754 -7.19 -33.86 -34.09
N GLU A 755 -6.89 -34.20 -35.35
CA GLU A 755 -5.98 -35.31 -35.67
C GLU A 755 -4.59 -34.93 -36.18
N ARG A 756 -4.06 -33.76 -35.86
CA ARG A 756 -2.62 -33.46 -36.11
C ARG A 756 -1.83 -33.17 -34.82
N ARG A 757 -1.85 -34.06 -33.87
CA ARG A 757 -0.73 -34.16 -32.90
C ARG A 757 0.33 -35.05 -33.51
N GLY A 758 1.39 -34.39 -33.99
CA GLY A 758 2.53 -35.05 -34.60
C GLY A 758 3.15 -36.09 -33.66
N LYS A 759 3.60 -37.17 -34.20
CA LYS A 759 4.38 -38.19 -33.52
C LYS A 759 5.61 -37.53 -32.89
N GLN A 760 5.82 -37.72 -31.58
CA GLN A 760 7.03 -37.29 -30.88
C GLN A 760 8.24 -37.98 -31.55
N ALA A 761 9.24 -37.19 -31.86
CA ALA A 761 10.55 -37.68 -32.26
C ALA A 761 11.22 -38.43 -31.08
N ASN A 762 11.64 -39.67 -31.36
CA ASN A 762 12.09 -40.62 -30.33
C ASN A 762 13.53 -40.43 -29.83
N GLN A 763 14.27 -39.42 -30.27
CA GLN A 763 15.62 -39.17 -29.76
C GLN A 763 15.93 -37.67 -29.74
N ILE A 764 16.05 -37.14 -28.52
CA ILE A 764 16.57 -35.78 -28.27
C ILE A 764 18.06 -35.95 -27.86
N ILE A 765 18.96 -35.43 -28.65
CA ILE A 765 20.39 -35.40 -28.31
C ILE A 765 20.64 -34.03 -27.61
N THR A 766 20.97 -34.06 -26.35
CA THR A 766 21.28 -32.87 -25.54
C THR A 766 22.76 -32.77 -25.26
N ASP A 767 23.38 -31.66 -25.61
CA ASP A 767 24.75 -31.32 -25.29
C ASP A 767 24.80 -30.24 -24.23
N LEU A 768 25.70 -30.37 -23.23
CA LEU A 768 25.95 -29.34 -22.23
C LEU A 768 26.84 -28.26 -22.82
N ILE A 769 26.39 -27.00 -22.80
CA ILE A 769 27.29 -25.87 -23.08
C ILE A 769 28.27 -25.70 -21.92
N ASP A 770 29.50 -25.54 -22.30
CA ASP A 770 30.72 -25.20 -21.61
C ASP A 770 30.47 -24.63 -20.19
N TYR A 771 30.50 -25.53 -19.23
CA TYR A 771 30.39 -25.25 -17.80
C TYR A 771 31.37 -24.14 -17.32
N PRO A 772 32.63 -24.10 -17.85
CA PRO A 772 33.57 -23.05 -17.47
C PRO A 772 33.15 -21.65 -17.80
N LEU A 773 32.27 -21.41 -18.79
CA LEU A 773 31.82 -20.07 -19.12
C LEU A 773 30.88 -19.52 -18.03
N TRP A 774 30.03 -20.35 -17.43
CA TRP A 774 29.16 -19.94 -16.32
C TRP A 774 29.99 -19.61 -15.07
N ASP A 775 30.97 -20.45 -14.74
CA ASP A 775 31.84 -20.22 -13.59
C ASP A 775 32.67 -18.94 -13.78
N LYS A 776 33.22 -18.71 -14.97
CA LYS A 776 33.94 -17.49 -15.32
C LYS A 776 33.04 -16.25 -15.31
N ALA A 777 31.80 -16.39 -15.67
CA ALA A 777 30.80 -15.29 -15.66
C ALA A 777 30.38 -14.91 -14.25
N LEU A 778 30.62 -15.78 -13.25
CA LEU A 778 30.21 -15.57 -11.85
C LEU A 778 28.76 -15.16 -11.74
N TRP A 779 27.89 -16.10 -12.00
CA TRP A 779 26.45 -15.88 -11.89
C TRP A 779 26.05 -15.45 -10.47
N SER A 780 25.12 -14.50 -10.35
CA SER A 780 24.68 -13.94 -9.06
C SER A 780 23.16 -13.97 -8.84
N GLY A 781 22.37 -14.29 -9.86
CA GLY A 781 20.93 -14.40 -9.73
C GLY A 781 20.15 -13.87 -10.93
N CYS A 782 18.84 -13.74 -10.75
CA CYS A 782 17.93 -13.15 -11.70
C CYS A 782 17.27 -11.91 -11.10
N GLY A 783 17.00 -10.94 -11.93
CA GLY A 783 16.17 -9.79 -11.66
C GLY A 783 15.12 -9.62 -12.76
N TYR A 784 14.19 -8.72 -12.59
CA TYR A 784 13.29 -8.28 -13.65
C TYR A 784 13.25 -6.76 -13.70
N MET A 785 12.89 -6.24 -14.86
CA MET A 785 12.71 -4.81 -15.05
C MET A 785 11.42 -4.56 -15.81
N MET A 786 10.62 -3.67 -15.27
CA MET A 786 9.44 -3.13 -15.95
C MET A 786 9.86 -1.95 -16.80
N PRO A 787 9.44 -1.85 -18.07
CA PRO A 787 9.56 -0.62 -18.85
C PRO A 787 8.83 0.53 -18.14
N TYR A 788 9.38 1.74 -18.24
CA TYR A 788 8.94 2.91 -17.48
C TYR A 788 7.48 3.32 -17.76
N ASP A 789 6.97 3.02 -18.94
CA ASP A 789 5.63 3.38 -19.39
C ASP A 789 4.61 2.21 -19.39
N GLY A 790 5.04 1.03 -18.97
CA GLY A 790 4.18 -0.16 -18.95
C GLY A 790 3.73 -0.63 -20.35
N SER A 791 4.27 -0.06 -21.43
CA SER A 791 3.89 -0.38 -22.80
C SER A 791 4.46 -1.71 -23.32
N GLU A 792 5.49 -2.23 -22.65
CA GLU A 792 6.15 -3.49 -23.03
C GLU A 792 6.16 -4.49 -21.84
N PRO A 793 6.16 -5.80 -22.14
CA PRO A 793 6.28 -6.81 -21.09
C PRO A 793 7.60 -6.70 -20.31
N PRO A 794 7.64 -7.14 -19.03
CA PRO A 794 8.86 -7.15 -18.25
C PRO A 794 10.00 -7.94 -18.90
N ILE A 795 11.23 -7.53 -18.62
CA ILE A 795 12.44 -8.19 -19.09
C ILE A 795 13.07 -8.93 -17.89
N ILE A 796 13.40 -10.21 -18.05
CA ILE A 796 14.23 -10.93 -17.10
C ILE A 796 15.68 -10.57 -17.31
N LEU A 797 16.33 -10.20 -16.22
CA LEU A 797 17.76 -9.89 -16.16
C LEU A 797 18.51 -11.09 -15.56
N LEU A 798 19.43 -11.65 -16.31
CA LEU A 798 20.38 -12.61 -15.78
C LEU A 798 21.62 -11.86 -15.27
N MET A 799 21.89 -11.93 -13.97
CA MET A 799 22.88 -11.09 -13.31
C MET A 799 24.20 -11.83 -13.13
N PHE A 800 25.28 -11.29 -13.69
CA PHE A 800 26.61 -11.85 -13.65
C PHE A 800 27.63 -10.81 -13.16
N LYS A 801 28.68 -11.23 -12.46
CA LYS A 801 29.79 -10.34 -12.09
C LYS A 801 30.71 -10.03 -13.27
N HIS A 802 30.80 -10.93 -14.24
CA HIS A 802 31.68 -10.77 -15.41
C HIS A 802 30.87 -10.84 -16.71
N TYR A 803 30.39 -9.69 -17.14
CA TYR A 803 29.55 -9.54 -18.32
C TYR A 803 30.17 -10.09 -19.62
N LYS A 804 31.48 -9.88 -19.87
CA LYS A 804 32.14 -10.39 -21.08
C LYS A 804 32.05 -11.90 -21.23
N HIS A 805 32.15 -12.64 -20.13
CA HIS A 805 32.02 -14.10 -20.15
C HIS A 805 30.56 -14.52 -20.30
N ALA A 806 29.61 -13.78 -19.69
CA ALA A 806 28.19 -13.99 -19.89
C ALA A 806 27.78 -13.77 -21.35
N LYS A 807 28.26 -12.70 -21.97
CA LYS A 807 28.07 -12.44 -23.39
C LYS A 807 28.58 -13.59 -24.26
N GLY A 808 29.73 -14.17 -23.95
CA GLY A 808 30.27 -15.32 -24.68
C GLY A 808 29.37 -16.57 -24.62
N ILE A 809 28.63 -16.79 -23.52
CA ILE A 809 27.62 -17.86 -23.43
C ILE A 809 26.52 -17.63 -24.45
N LEU A 810 26.01 -16.41 -24.52
CA LEU A 810 24.91 -16.06 -25.40
C LEU A 810 25.33 -16.09 -26.89
N GLU A 811 26.51 -15.57 -27.22
CA GLU A 811 27.08 -15.59 -28.58
C GLU A 811 27.33 -17.02 -29.06
N LYS A 812 27.79 -17.91 -28.19
CA LYS A 812 27.95 -19.32 -28.53
C LYS A 812 26.62 -19.99 -28.87
N TRP A 813 25.56 -19.66 -28.15
CA TRP A 813 24.23 -20.17 -28.45
C TRP A 813 23.73 -19.71 -29.80
N GLU A 814 23.88 -18.41 -30.14
CA GLU A 814 23.52 -17.89 -31.46
C GLU A 814 24.27 -18.61 -32.59
N SER A 815 25.55 -18.85 -32.38
CA SER A 815 26.39 -19.55 -33.33
C SER A 815 25.97 -21.01 -33.53
N ASP A 816 25.71 -21.72 -32.44
CA ASP A 816 25.45 -23.16 -32.48
C ASP A 816 24.05 -23.48 -33.02
N TYR A 817 23.07 -22.58 -32.82
CA TYR A 817 21.70 -22.81 -33.31
C TYR A 817 21.34 -22.19 -34.62
N ARG A 818 22.17 -21.34 -35.21
CA ARG A 818 21.90 -20.62 -36.47
C ARG A 818 20.52 -19.94 -36.54
N ALA A 819 19.79 -19.91 -35.41
CA ALA A 819 18.47 -19.38 -35.28
C ALA A 819 18.55 -18.08 -34.51
N LYS A 820 17.88 -17.07 -34.95
CA LYS A 820 17.57 -15.90 -34.11
C LYS A 820 17.00 -16.42 -32.82
N ILE A 821 17.52 -15.98 -31.70
CA ILE A 821 17.25 -16.43 -30.34
C ILE A 821 15.76 -16.26 -29.90
N LEU A 822 14.84 -16.09 -30.82
CA LEU A 822 13.40 -15.90 -30.67
C LEU A 822 12.67 -17.09 -30.03
N ASN A 823 13.36 -18.23 -29.79
CA ASN A 823 12.71 -19.47 -29.37
C ASN A 823 13.44 -20.16 -28.20
N LEU A 824 13.86 -19.38 -27.20
CA LEU A 824 14.45 -19.95 -26.00
C LEU A 824 13.38 -20.24 -24.94
N LYS A 825 13.61 -21.32 -24.23
CA LYS A 825 12.92 -21.71 -23.01
C LYS A 825 13.85 -21.49 -21.82
N LEU A 826 13.38 -20.86 -20.79
CA LEU A 826 14.06 -20.70 -19.50
C LEU A 826 13.37 -21.57 -18.47
N THR A 827 14.10 -22.51 -17.91
CA THR A 827 13.57 -23.41 -16.87
C THR A 827 14.26 -23.17 -15.54
N PHE A 828 13.49 -22.87 -14.51
CA PHE A 828 13.95 -22.79 -13.13
C PHE A 828 13.68 -24.14 -12.43
N ILE A 829 14.72 -24.78 -11.91
CA ILE A 829 14.64 -26.08 -11.21
C ILE A 829 14.90 -25.84 -9.73
N LYS A 830 13.90 -26.07 -8.91
CA LYS A 830 13.93 -25.96 -7.45
C LYS A 830 14.26 -27.28 -6.79
N GLY A 831 14.57 -27.23 -5.50
CA GLY A 831 14.80 -28.43 -4.69
C GLY A 831 15.98 -29.28 -5.15
N VAL A 832 17.02 -28.66 -5.68
CA VAL A 832 18.22 -29.34 -6.21
C VAL A 832 19.16 -29.85 -5.11
N ASP A 833 19.06 -29.31 -3.90
CA ASP A 833 19.89 -29.71 -2.75
C ASP A 833 19.08 -29.66 -1.45
N LYS A 834 18.93 -30.79 -0.77
CA LYS A 834 18.19 -30.88 0.49
C LYS A 834 18.83 -30.16 1.67
N GLU A 835 20.13 -29.95 1.64
CA GLU A 835 20.85 -29.17 2.66
C GLU A 835 20.70 -27.69 2.43
N HIS A 836 20.40 -27.31 1.19
CA HIS A 836 20.19 -25.93 0.77
C HIS A 836 18.89 -25.85 -0.07
N PRO A 837 17.73 -25.97 0.54
CA PRO A 837 16.44 -26.04 -0.17
C PRO A 837 16.15 -24.78 -0.99
N MET A 838 16.86 -23.67 -0.70
CA MET A 838 16.77 -22.40 -1.43
C MET A 838 17.61 -22.37 -2.72
N TRP A 839 18.43 -23.37 -2.95
CA TRP A 839 19.21 -23.46 -4.17
C TRP A 839 18.33 -23.92 -5.32
N TYR A 840 18.51 -23.29 -6.46
CA TYR A 840 17.87 -23.68 -7.71
C TYR A 840 18.85 -23.61 -8.87
N LYS A 841 18.50 -24.26 -9.96
CA LYS A 841 19.24 -24.19 -11.22
C LYS A 841 18.40 -23.50 -12.27
N VAL A 842 19.07 -22.79 -13.16
CA VAL A 842 18.44 -22.24 -14.36
C VAL A 842 18.97 -22.98 -15.57
N ILE A 843 18.05 -23.45 -16.41
CA ILE A 843 18.36 -24.03 -17.70
C ILE A 843 17.88 -23.04 -18.75
N ILE A 844 18.73 -22.77 -19.73
CA ILE A 844 18.37 -22.04 -20.92
C ILE A 844 18.53 -23.02 -22.08
N ALA A 845 17.44 -23.29 -22.79
CA ALA A 845 17.43 -24.23 -23.90
C ALA A 845 16.50 -23.70 -25.00
N PRO A 846 16.63 -24.22 -26.23
CA PRO A 846 15.65 -23.96 -27.25
C PRO A 846 14.27 -24.51 -26.87
N ASP A 847 13.20 -23.81 -27.24
CA ASP A 847 11.85 -24.30 -27.04
C ASP A 847 11.54 -25.42 -28.07
N LEU A 848 11.50 -26.64 -27.61
CA LEU A 848 11.24 -27.83 -28.41
C LEU A 848 9.92 -27.79 -29.20
N LYS A 849 8.96 -27.00 -28.73
CA LYS A 849 7.67 -26.86 -29.42
C LYS A 849 7.71 -25.98 -30.66
N LYS A 850 8.79 -25.17 -30.78
CA LYS A 850 8.94 -24.16 -31.82
C LYS A 850 10.07 -24.45 -32.82
N ILE A 851 10.85 -25.51 -32.57
CA ILE A 851 11.97 -25.91 -33.44
C ILE A 851 11.52 -26.98 -34.42
N PRO A 852 11.86 -26.90 -35.72
CA PRO A 852 11.58 -27.98 -36.63
C PRO A 852 12.18 -29.32 -36.18
N LEU A 853 11.44 -30.38 -36.32
CA LEU A 853 11.79 -31.75 -35.87
C LEU A 853 13.09 -32.31 -36.47
N ASP A 854 13.66 -31.67 -37.47
CA ASP A 854 14.84 -32.12 -38.23
C ASP A 854 16.17 -31.74 -37.59
N SER A 855 16.17 -30.89 -36.57
CA SER A 855 17.44 -30.35 -36.04
C SER A 855 18.16 -31.28 -35.07
N GLY A 856 17.48 -32.25 -34.48
CA GLY A 856 18.04 -33.35 -33.70
C GLY A 856 18.99 -33.04 -32.52
N ARG A 857 19.40 -31.77 -32.34
CA ARG A 857 20.36 -31.35 -31.33
C ARG A 857 19.83 -30.20 -30.49
N TYR A 858 19.92 -30.34 -29.19
CA TYR A 858 19.56 -29.33 -28.23
C TYR A 858 20.72 -29.09 -27.29
N VAL A 859 21.05 -27.83 -27.08
CA VAL A 859 22.11 -27.44 -26.13
C VAL A 859 21.47 -26.84 -24.90
N VAL A 860 21.86 -27.36 -23.74
CA VAL A 860 21.36 -26.93 -22.43
C VAL A 860 22.49 -26.29 -21.67
N ALA A 861 22.35 -25.03 -21.31
CA ALA A 861 23.25 -24.42 -20.33
C ALA A 861 22.61 -24.47 -18.95
N THR A 862 23.39 -24.84 -17.98
CA THR A 862 22.91 -24.96 -16.60
C THR A 862 23.86 -24.23 -15.65
N SER A 863 23.31 -23.57 -14.66
CA SER A 863 24.08 -23.00 -13.57
C SER A 863 23.37 -23.26 -12.24
N ARG A 864 24.16 -23.34 -11.18
CA ARG A 864 23.63 -23.50 -9.83
C ARG A 864 23.63 -22.15 -9.13
N PHE A 865 22.46 -21.75 -8.65
CA PHE A 865 22.28 -20.59 -7.78
C PHE A 865 22.08 -21.01 -6.36
N HIS A 866 22.64 -20.24 -5.46
CA HIS A 866 22.26 -20.36 -4.07
C HIS A 866 21.92 -18.98 -3.57
N LEU A 867 20.68 -18.85 -3.25
CA LEU A 867 20.16 -17.68 -2.59
C LEU A 867 20.30 -17.90 -1.10
N MET A 868 21.21 -17.18 -0.49
CA MET A 868 21.61 -17.45 0.90
C MET A 868 20.69 -16.80 1.91
N GLN A 869 19.76 -15.97 1.49
CA GLN A 869 18.85 -15.23 2.36
C GLN A 869 17.39 -15.56 2.04
N ALA A 870 16.53 -15.59 3.07
CA ALA A 870 15.10 -15.79 2.90
C ALA A 870 14.45 -14.81 1.90
N LYS A 871 15.02 -13.61 1.77
CA LYS A 871 14.67 -12.59 0.78
C LYS A 871 14.76 -13.11 -0.65
N ASP A 872 15.80 -13.84 -0.96
CA ASP A 872 16.07 -14.27 -2.34
C ASP A 872 15.16 -15.44 -2.78
N SER A 873 14.70 -16.29 -1.85
CA SER A 873 13.70 -17.32 -2.17
C SER A 873 12.34 -16.71 -2.44
N ARG A 874 11.98 -15.63 -1.76
CA ARG A 874 10.78 -14.87 -2.04
C ARG A 874 10.81 -14.26 -3.45
N ASN A 875 11.99 -13.84 -3.92
CA ASN A 875 12.16 -13.36 -5.27
C ASN A 875 11.84 -14.43 -6.32
N LEU A 876 12.27 -15.69 -6.12
CA LEU A 876 11.94 -16.75 -7.07
C LEU A 876 10.43 -17.01 -7.11
N ASP A 877 9.78 -17.08 -5.96
CA ASP A 877 8.31 -17.20 -5.88
C ASP A 877 7.60 -16.01 -6.53
N MET A 878 8.16 -14.83 -6.39
CA MET A 878 7.65 -13.63 -7.06
C MET A 878 7.83 -13.73 -8.58
N PHE A 879 8.96 -14.22 -9.09
CA PHE A 879 9.14 -14.47 -10.51
C PHE A 879 8.13 -15.44 -11.09
N GLU A 880 7.83 -16.53 -10.38
CA GLU A 880 6.80 -17.48 -10.79
C GLU A 880 5.44 -16.82 -10.95
N ARG A 881 5.09 -15.93 -10.01
CA ARG A 881 3.82 -15.21 -10.00
C ARG A 881 3.77 -14.11 -11.07
N LEU A 882 4.85 -13.33 -11.19
CA LEU A 882 4.95 -12.29 -12.21
C LEU A 882 4.96 -12.87 -13.63
N TYR A 883 5.57 -14.01 -13.84
CA TYR A 883 5.54 -14.67 -15.13
C TYR A 883 4.12 -15.05 -15.55
N SER A 884 3.31 -15.55 -14.61
CA SER A 884 1.89 -15.85 -14.86
C SER A 884 1.09 -14.60 -15.24
N LYS A 885 1.52 -13.43 -14.76
CA LYS A 885 0.83 -12.14 -14.97
C LYS A 885 1.22 -11.45 -16.28
N TYR A 886 2.51 -11.39 -16.59
CA TYR A 886 3.02 -10.45 -17.61
C TYR A 886 3.67 -11.10 -18.81
N HIS A 887 4.04 -12.36 -18.81
CA HIS A 887 4.81 -13.02 -19.88
C HIS A 887 6.07 -12.23 -20.26
N PHE A 888 7.18 -12.53 -19.62
CA PHE A 888 8.43 -11.82 -19.84
C PHE A 888 8.85 -11.80 -21.32
N ALA A 889 9.28 -10.62 -21.83
CA ALA A 889 9.59 -10.38 -23.23
C ALA A 889 11.04 -10.72 -23.59
N GLY A 890 11.97 -10.75 -22.65
CA GLY A 890 13.36 -10.98 -22.98
C GLY A 890 14.26 -11.33 -21.80
N ILE A 891 15.46 -11.80 -22.11
CA ILE A 891 16.55 -12.02 -21.15
C ILE A 891 17.68 -11.06 -21.48
N SER A 892 18.19 -10.35 -20.48
CA SER A 892 19.39 -9.52 -20.61
C SER A 892 20.46 -9.96 -19.64
N ALA A 893 21.72 -10.02 -20.07
CA ALA A 893 22.86 -10.25 -19.19
C ALA A 893 23.37 -8.91 -18.63
N VAL A 894 23.41 -8.75 -17.32
CA VAL A 894 23.81 -7.51 -16.63
C VAL A 894 25.02 -7.76 -15.73
N GLU A 895 25.98 -6.86 -15.74
CA GLU A 895 27.09 -6.84 -14.81
C GLU A 895 26.65 -6.13 -13.51
N ILE A 896 26.72 -6.81 -12.36
CA ILE A 896 26.18 -6.33 -11.09
C ILE A 896 26.99 -5.15 -10.52
N ASP A 897 28.30 -5.20 -10.66
CA ASP A 897 29.20 -4.21 -10.04
C ASP A 897 29.12 -2.81 -10.69
N ASN A 898 28.48 -2.70 -11.86
CA ASN A 898 28.27 -1.47 -12.61
C ASN A 898 26.78 -1.12 -12.78
N ALA A 899 25.96 -1.48 -11.84
CA ALA A 899 24.50 -1.24 -11.85
C ALA A 899 24.10 0.25 -11.77
N LYS A 900 25.01 1.19 -11.98
CA LYS A 900 24.65 2.54 -12.38
C LYS A 900 24.10 2.47 -13.80
N MET A 901 22.77 2.43 -13.88
CA MET A 901 22.08 2.44 -15.16
C MET A 901 22.58 3.61 -16.02
N SER A 902 23.26 3.29 -17.13
CA SER A 902 23.65 4.28 -18.11
C SER A 902 22.40 4.96 -18.65
N SER A 903 22.46 6.27 -18.89
CA SER A 903 21.40 7.01 -19.59
C SER A 903 21.24 6.59 -21.06
N ASP A 904 22.23 5.88 -21.62
CA ASP A 904 22.24 5.40 -23.00
C ASP A 904 21.55 4.03 -23.08
N PRO A 905 20.40 3.89 -23.80
CA PRO A 905 19.68 2.63 -23.91
C PRO A 905 20.50 1.48 -24.51
N GLU A 906 21.41 1.75 -25.46
CA GLU A 906 22.26 0.74 -26.09
C GLU A 906 23.32 0.19 -25.12
N LYS A 907 23.74 0.99 -24.15
CA LYS A 907 24.65 0.59 -23.08
C LYS A 907 23.94 -0.03 -21.88
N ARG A 908 22.62 0.21 -21.74
CA ARG A 908 21.80 -0.42 -20.69
C ARG A 908 21.59 -1.91 -20.95
N TYR A 909 21.35 -2.28 -22.19
CA TYR A 909 20.92 -3.63 -22.59
C TYR A 909 21.73 -4.14 -23.77
N PRO A 910 23.03 -4.45 -23.55
CA PRO A 910 23.89 -4.86 -24.65
C PRO A 910 23.42 -6.17 -25.34
N HIS A 911 22.60 -6.99 -24.66
CA HIS A 911 21.97 -8.17 -25.24
C HIS A 911 20.63 -8.44 -24.57
N VAL A 912 19.55 -8.16 -25.26
CA VAL A 912 18.19 -8.58 -24.90
C VAL A 912 17.84 -9.81 -25.73
N ILE A 913 17.54 -10.92 -25.05
CA ILE A 913 17.11 -12.15 -25.71
C ILE A 913 15.62 -12.34 -25.39
N PRO A 914 14.76 -12.32 -26.39
CA PRO A 914 13.34 -12.55 -26.15
C PRO A 914 13.14 -13.98 -25.64
N VAL A 915 12.52 -14.11 -24.47
CA VAL A 915 12.10 -15.39 -23.88
C VAL A 915 10.64 -15.60 -24.18
N THR A 916 10.36 -16.64 -24.88
CA THR A 916 8.99 -16.97 -25.27
C THR A 916 8.37 -18.03 -24.37
N ASN A 917 9.17 -18.70 -23.53
CA ASN A 917 8.69 -19.75 -22.65
C ASN A 917 9.54 -19.84 -21.36
N ILE A 918 8.87 -19.72 -20.21
CA ILE A 918 9.46 -19.96 -18.90
C ILE A 918 8.73 -21.11 -18.22
N GLU A 919 9.47 -21.99 -17.56
CA GLU A 919 8.91 -23.12 -16.83
C GLU A 919 9.60 -23.25 -15.46
N PHE A 920 8.81 -23.58 -14.45
CA PHE A 920 9.28 -23.88 -13.11
C PHE A 920 9.08 -25.37 -12.84
N ARG A 921 10.13 -26.02 -12.37
CA ARG A 921 10.15 -27.47 -12.15
C ARG A 921 10.79 -27.84 -10.83
N GLU A 922 10.39 -28.97 -10.30
CA GLU A 922 11.01 -29.57 -9.12
C GLU A 922 12.02 -30.66 -9.55
N ALA A 923 13.21 -30.62 -8.97
CA ALA A 923 14.32 -31.50 -9.35
C ALA A 923 13.94 -32.99 -9.24
N TRP A 924 13.17 -33.37 -8.26
CA TRP A 924 12.79 -34.77 -8.03
C TRP A 924 11.95 -35.38 -9.16
N THR A 925 11.23 -34.57 -9.94
CA THR A 925 10.37 -35.01 -11.05
C THR A 925 11.14 -35.28 -12.35
N ILE A 926 12.41 -34.91 -12.41
CA ILE A 926 13.22 -35.00 -13.62
C ILE A 926 13.81 -36.41 -13.75
N GLY A 927 13.43 -37.12 -14.81
CA GLY A 927 13.90 -38.46 -15.10
C GLY A 927 14.87 -38.52 -16.27
N GLU A 928 15.28 -39.74 -16.65
CA GLU A 928 16.30 -40.03 -17.67
C GLU A 928 15.94 -39.48 -19.07
N ASN A 929 14.67 -39.61 -19.46
CA ASN A 929 14.20 -39.16 -20.77
C ASN A 929 13.66 -37.73 -20.77
N ASP A 930 13.91 -36.99 -19.70
CA ASP A 930 13.46 -35.62 -19.58
C ASP A 930 14.45 -34.67 -20.28
N PRO A 931 13.99 -33.69 -21.06
CA PRO A 931 14.86 -32.70 -21.69
C PRO A 931 15.77 -31.96 -20.69
N ASP A 932 15.27 -31.76 -19.46
CA ASP A 932 15.97 -31.07 -18.42
C ASP A 932 16.89 -31.99 -17.58
N SER A 933 16.98 -33.26 -17.94
CA SER A 933 17.83 -34.23 -17.25
C SER A 933 19.32 -33.83 -17.18
N MET A 934 19.77 -33.06 -18.15
CA MET A 934 21.17 -32.56 -18.18
C MET A 934 21.51 -31.65 -17.02
N ALA A 935 20.54 -30.97 -16.45
CA ALA A 935 20.72 -30.08 -15.32
C ALA A 935 20.97 -30.81 -13.99
N ILE A 936 20.59 -32.07 -13.90
CA ILE A 936 20.79 -32.89 -12.71
C ILE A 936 22.20 -33.46 -12.74
N LEU A 937 22.99 -33.19 -11.72
CA LEU A 937 24.37 -33.66 -11.58
C LEU A 937 24.44 -34.90 -10.69
N PRO A 938 25.49 -35.75 -10.85
CA PRO A 938 25.70 -36.90 -9.97
C PRO A 938 25.89 -36.50 -8.48
N THR A 939 26.29 -35.25 -8.24
CA THR A 939 26.54 -34.71 -6.90
C THR A 939 25.29 -34.04 -6.29
N ASP A 940 24.23 -33.92 -7.04
CA ASP A 940 23.00 -33.28 -6.53
C ASP A 940 22.34 -34.14 -5.47
N ARG A 941 21.69 -33.47 -4.50
CA ARG A 941 20.95 -34.10 -3.40
C ARG A 941 19.54 -33.52 -3.37
N PRO A 942 18.71 -33.90 -4.35
CA PRO A 942 17.41 -33.28 -4.49
C PRO A 942 16.51 -33.52 -3.28
N VAL A 943 15.66 -32.57 -3.01
CA VAL A 943 14.57 -32.70 -2.05
C VAL A 943 13.57 -33.68 -2.62
N ILE A 944 13.41 -34.82 -1.93
CA ILE A 944 12.42 -35.84 -2.29
C ILE A 944 11.23 -35.71 -1.34
N PRO A 945 10.00 -35.62 -1.85
CA PRO A 945 8.83 -35.56 -0.99
C PRO A 945 8.56 -36.89 -0.29
N ASN A 946 7.95 -36.81 0.90
CA ASN A 946 7.56 -37.96 1.68
C ASN A 946 6.64 -38.88 0.84
N GLY A 947 6.95 -40.14 0.82
CA GLY A 947 6.25 -41.14 0.03
C GLY A 947 6.82 -41.41 -1.36
N HIS A 948 7.85 -40.67 -1.77
CA HIS A 948 8.56 -40.84 -3.04
C HIS A 948 10.05 -41.17 -2.85
N GLU A 949 10.46 -41.53 -1.65
CA GLU A 949 11.86 -41.74 -1.29
C GLU A 949 12.53 -42.83 -2.14
N ASN A 950 11.73 -43.79 -2.68
CA ASN A 950 12.26 -44.94 -3.44
C ASN A 950 11.90 -44.91 -4.93
N ASP A 951 10.94 -44.05 -5.35
CA ASP A 951 10.38 -44.10 -6.73
C ASP A 951 10.56 -42.77 -7.50
N ALA A 952 11.15 -41.75 -6.87
CA ALA A 952 11.39 -40.47 -7.53
C ALA A 952 12.29 -40.64 -8.78
N PRO A 953 11.84 -40.15 -9.97
CA PRO A 953 12.57 -40.34 -11.22
C PRO A 953 14.03 -39.86 -11.17
N VAL A 954 14.29 -38.79 -10.42
CA VAL A 954 15.64 -38.20 -10.27
C VAL A 954 16.63 -39.14 -9.62
N LEU A 955 16.21 -40.04 -8.73
CA LEU A 955 17.07 -40.98 -8.04
C LEU A 955 17.73 -41.96 -9.02
N LYS A 956 16.95 -42.49 -9.94
CA LYS A 956 17.46 -43.35 -11.01
C LYS A 956 18.44 -42.60 -11.90
N LEU A 957 18.07 -41.40 -12.30
CA LEU A 957 18.92 -40.52 -13.11
C LEU A 957 20.28 -40.25 -12.45
N ILE A 958 20.28 -39.93 -11.15
CA ILE A 958 21.51 -39.67 -10.39
C ILE A 958 22.37 -40.94 -10.29
N GLU A 959 21.74 -42.11 -10.03
CA GLU A 959 22.49 -43.39 -9.98
C GLU A 959 23.13 -43.74 -11.31
N GLU A 960 22.41 -43.56 -12.42
CA GLU A 960 22.96 -43.79 -13.77
C GLU A 960 24.11 -42.84 -14.09
N LYS A 961 23.96 -41.56 -13.74
CA LYS A 961 25.02 -40.57 -13.92
C LYS A 961 26.25 -40.90 -13.02
N LYS A 962 26.04 -41.34 -11.78
CA LYS A 962 27.14 -41.81 -10.93
C LYS A 962 27.87 -43.00 -11.54
N LYS A 963 27.14 -43.96 -12.12
CA LYS A 963 27.75 -45.10 -12.82
C LYS A 963 28.51 -44.66 -14.07
N LYS A 964 27.99 -43.69 -14.81
CA LYS A 964 28.59 -43.21 -16.06
C LYS A 964 29.79 -42.28 -15.83
N TYR A 965 29.74 -41.41 -14.83
CA TYR A 965 30.72 -40.36 -14.56
C TYR A 965 31.46 -40.50 -13.24
N GLY A 966 31.12 -41.46 -12.39
CA GLY A 966 31.72 -41.71 -11.07
C GLY A 966 33.11 -42.43 -11.09
N LYS A 967 33.76 -42.44 -12.25
CA LYS A 967 35.17 -42.91 -12.41
C LYS A 967 36.11 -41.78 -12.86
N ILE A 968 35.76 -40.54 -12.57
CA ILE A 968 36.65 -39.39 -12.73
C ILE A 968 37.00 -38.81 -11.36
#